data_5d22ee6297359c66a1abdee6b386a374
#
_entry.id   5d22ee6297359c66a1abdee6b386a374
#
_cell.length_a   1.000
_cell.length_b   1.000
_cell.length_c   1.000
_cell.angle_alpha   90.00
_cell.angle_beta   90.00
_cell.angle_gamma   90.00
#
_symmetry.space_group_name_H-M   'P 1'
#
loop_
_entity.id
_entity.type
_entity.pdbx_description
1 polymer ?
#
loop_
_entity_poly.entity_id
_entity_poly.type
_entity_poly.pdbx_seq_one_letter_code
_entity_poly.pdbx_strand_id
1 'polypeptide(L)'
;MKQSVMMILVCLLGIVQAVAGEDGRMKYNFNAQWLLHVGDVCEAKDVKFDDAAWKQVTLPRPFNEDEAFRLSIEQLTDTVVWYRKHFRLPSAARGKKVFVEFEGVRQGADFYLNGHHLGLHENGAMAVGFDLTPYINYKGYNVMAVRVDNDWDYKERATGTKYQWSDRNFNANYGGIPKNVWLHVTDKLYQTLPLYSNLKTTGVYVYAEDIRVKSHRAVIHAESEVCNEHAHARRVLYRVELVDRDGRMLKTFESSPVTVRPGETVTLSAASEVEGLHFWSWGYGYLYTVKTSLWADGEKVDEVCTRTGFRKTRFGDGKIWLNDRVIQIKGYAQRTSNEWPGVGMSVPAWLSDYSNGLMVEGCANLVRWMHITPWKQDIESCDRVGLLQAMPAGDAEKDREGRQWEQRMELMRDAIIYNRNNPSILFYECGNESISREHMLEMKALRDRYDPHGERAIGSREMLDIREAEYGGEMLYINKSKHHPMWAMEYCRDEGLRKYWDEYSYPYHREGDGNSSFHSAATNTMKKNVDAAAYNHNQDAFTIEQVCRWYDYWRERPGTGERVSSGGVKIIFSDTNTHYRGVENYRRSGVTDAMRIPKDPFYAHRVMWNGWVDPETPDIHIVGHWNYEAGLVKPVHVVSNTEQVELFLNGRSLGFGEQKYRFLYTFPRVAYEAGELVAVGRDADGKELCRIVLCTVGKPERIKLEAIENPDGWKADGADMLLLQFEVVDGEGRRCPLANDLVRFQLEGPAEWRGGIAQGEGNYILSKELPMECGVNRVLLRSLPKAGKVRVTATVQGLQPAEMELETSPVEVVNGLSTYIPGDRLDGRLTRGETPLTPSYKDTKVDVGIMSATAGANADMACNSYDDNELSEWRNDGRMQTAWVTYKLDRAARVDEVCLKLAGWRTRSYPLEVYAGDTLVWSGKTERSLGYVHLNVKPVLADEITICLRGVSEEQDAFGQIVEVAAPSAGGLDMAGVKAGKKSRQELRIMEVEFKENLWQ
;
A
#
# COMPACT_ATOMS: atom_id res chain seq x y z
N MET A 1 57.39 31.89 -20.88
CA MET A 1 56.46 33.02 -21.16
C MET A 1 55.11 32.65 -20.61
N LYS A 2 54.69 33.41 -19.61
CA LYS A 2 53.44 33.25 -18.90
C LYS A 2 52.28 33.73 -19.75
N GLN A 3 51.24 32.96 -19.88
CA GLN A 3 49.92 33.48 -20.15
C GLN A 3 48.94 32.85 -19.15
N SER A 4 48.59 33.65 -18.15
CA SER A 4 47.52 33.40 -17.20
C SER A 4 46.18 33.58 -17.92
N VAL A 5 45.41 32.51 -17.99
CA VAL A 5 43.98 32.62 -18.32
C VAL A 5 43.23 32.74 -17.02
N MET A 6 42.74 33.93 -16.75
CA MET A 6 41.86 34.26 -15.66
C MET A 6 40.45 33.76 -15.99
N MET A 7 40.09 32.62 -15.41
CA MET A 7 38.74 32.08 -15.49
C MET A 7 37.85 32.87 -14.56
N ILE A 8 37.04 33.75 -15.12
CA ILE A 8 36.01 34.48 -14.40
C ILE A 8 34.88 33.48 -14.07
N LEU A 9 34.84 33.07 -12.82
CA LEU A 9 33.72 32.32 -12.26
C LEU A 9 32.56 33.28 -12.09
N VAL A 10 31.67 33.35 -13.05
CA VAL A 10 30.39 34.00 -12.91
C VAL A 10 29.53 33.04 -12.08
N CYS A 11 29.50 33.26 -10.77
CA CYS A 11 28.44 32.72 -9.93
C CYS A 11 27.12 33.35 -10.37
N LEU A 12 26.42 32.69 -11.26
CA LEU A 12 25.00 32.89 -11.43
C LEU A 12 24.33 32.34 -10.17
N LEU A 13 24.20 33.21 -9.17
CA LEU A 13 23.16 33.09 -8.18
C LEU A 13 21.83 33.21 -8.94
N GLY A 14 21.33 32.08 -9.41
CA GLY A 14 19.95 31.94 -9.79
C GLY A 14 19.12 32.11 -8.53
N ILE A 15 18.77 33.35 -8.20
CA ILE A 15 17.61 33.65 -7.36
C ILE A 15 16.44 33.20 -8.21
N VAL A 16 16.06 31.93 -8.07
CA VAL A 16 14.69 31.51 -8.39
C VAL A 16 13.85 32.16 -7.30
N GLN A 17 13.50 33.42 -7.51
CA GLN A 17 12.30 33.96 -6.89
C GLN A 17 11.19 33.00 -7.26
N ALA A 18 10.65 32.28 -6.27
CA ALA A 18 9.32 31.75 -6.38
C ALA A 18 8.45 32.98 -6.73
N VAL A 19 8.06 33.05 -7.98
CA VAL A 19 7.08 34.03 -8.44
C VAL A 19 5.77 33.62 -7.74
N ALA A 20 5.54 34.16 -6.55
CA ALA A 20 4.19 34.43 -6.12
C ALA A 20 3.65 35.38 -7.21
N GLY A 21 2.89 34.87 -8.12
CA GLY A 21 2.30 35.68 -9.18
C GLY A 21 1.57 36.83 -8.53
N GLU A 22 1.94 38.06 -8.89
CA GLU A 22 1.26 39.26 -8.36
C GLU A 22 -0.23 39.25 -8.71
N ASP A 23 -0.65 38.41 -9.68
CA ASP A 23 -2.01 38.23 -10.16
C ASP A 23 -2.41 36.74 -10.09
N GLY A 24 -3.19 36.37 -9.06
CA GLY A 24 -3.73 35.03 -8.94
C GLY A 24 -3.88 34.52 -7.51
N ARG A 25 -4.04 33.20 -7.40
CA ARG A 25 -4.17 32.46 -6.13
C ARG A 25 -2.81 32.35 -5.43
N MET A 26 -2.83 32.48 -4.10
CA MET A 26 -1.68 32.18 -3.25
C MET A 26 -2.02 31.01 -2.33
N LYS A 27 -1.11 30.02 -2.24
CA LYS A 27 -1.17 28.91 -1.28
C LYS A 27 0.01 29.05 -0.32
N TYR A 28 -0.27 29.02 0.97
CA TYR A 28 0.73 29.06 2.02
C TYR A 28 0.75 27.76 2.80
N ASN A 29 1.94 27.31 3.16
CA ASN A 29 2.16 26.33 4.20
C ASN A 29 1.81 26.99 5.55
N PHE A 30 0.84 26.38 6.25
CA PHE A 30 0.32 26.87 7.52
C PHE A 30 0.79 26.05 8.72
N ASN A 31 1.76 25.15 8.52
CA ASN A 31 2.22 24.17 9.51
C ASN A 31 3.09 24.74 10.64
N ALA A 32 3.84 25.82 10.41
CA ALA A 32 4.80 26.37 11.37
C ALA A 32 4.12 27.10 12.55
N GLN A 33 4.82 27.15 13.69
CA GLN A 33 4.50 28.01 14.83
C GLN A 33 3.10 27.82 15.45
N TRP A 34 2.64 26.57 15.55
CA TRP A 34 1.47 26.25 16.36
C TRP A 34 1.85 26.09 17.83
N LEU A 35 0.91 26.39 18.72
CA LEU A 35 1.01 26.18 20.16
C LEU A 35 0.06 25.04 20.54
N LEU A 36 0.57 24.01 21.23
CA LEU A 36 -0.15 22.80 21.62
C LEU A 36 -0.33 22.76 23.15
N HIS A 37 -1.55 22.44 23.58
CA HIS A 37 -1.88 22.13 24.96
C HIS A 37 -2.66 20.81 25.04
N VAL A 38 -2.26 19.94 25.96
CA VAL A 38 -2.97 18.68 26.27
C VAL A 38 -3.90 18.93 27.46
N GLY A 39 -5.19 18.72 27.28
CA GLY A 39 -6.25 19.03 28.22
C GLY A 39 -7.26 20.00 27.65
N ASP A 40 -8.47 20.00 28.21
CA ASP A 40 -9.56 20.86 27.74
C ASP A 40 -9.55 22.21 28.46
N VAL A 41 -9.42 23.28 27.71
CA VAL A 41 -9.43 24.68 28.17
C VAL A 41 -10.40 25.46 27.29
N CYS A 42 -11.67 25.54 27.69
CA CYS A 42 -12.73 26.15 26.88
C CYS A 42 -12.49 27.62 26.51
N GLU A 43 -11.72 28.36 27.30
CA GLU A 43 -11.35 29.75 27.07
C GLU A 43 -10.29 29.89 25.96
N ALA A 44 -9.65 28.81 25.56
CA ALA A 44 -8.61 28.86 24.52
C ALA A 44 -9.12 29.25 23.13
N LYS A 45 -10.43 29.29 22.91
CA LYS A 45 -11.04 29.91 21.72
C LYS A 45 -10.90 31.41 21.67
N ASP A 46 -10.73 32.08 22.82
CA ASP A 46 -10.75 33.54 22.92
C ASP A 46 -9.43 34.16 22.45
N VAL A 47 -9.51 35.31 21.77
CA VAL A 47 -8.33 36.00 21.23
C VAL A 47 -7.36 36.45 22.34
N LYS A 48 -7.90 36.82 23.50
CA LYS A 48 -7.12 37.35 24.63
C LYS A 48 -6.58 36.26 25.57
N PHE A 49 -6.84 34.98 25.26
CA PHE A 49 -6.33 33.90 26.10
C PHE A 49 -4.81 33.89 26.07
N ASP A 50 -4.19 33.74 27.24
CA ASP A 50 -2.74 33.67 27.38
C ASP A 50 -2.25 32.27 27.10
N ASP A 51 -1.60 32.08 25.96
CA ASP A 51 -1.05 30.81 25.49
C ASP A 51 0.50 30.76 25.53
N ALA A 52 1.14 31.72 26.19
CA ALA A 52 2.61 31.84 26.25
C ALA A 52 3.31 30.61 26.87
N ALA A 53 2.62 29.86 27.74
CA ALA A 53 3.14 28.66 28.37
C ALA A 53 2.95 27.39 27.55
N TRP A 54 2.28 27.46 26.40
CA TRP A 54 2.00 26.28 25.57
C TRP A 54 3.24 25.85 24.77
N LYS A 55 3.31 24.56 24.48
CA LYS A 55 4.41 23.98 23.70
C LYS A 55 4.33 24.42 22.24
N GLN A 56 5.35 25.07 21.72
CA GLN A 56 5.43 25.37 20.30
C GLN A 56 5.76 24.10 19.50
N VAL A 57 5.01 23.87 18.43
CA VAL A 57 5.15 22.72 17.52
C VAL A 57 5.05 23.16 16.06
N THR A 58 5.63 22.35 15.18
CA THR A 58 5.36 22.43 13.73
C THR A 58 4.53 21.23 13.35
N LEU A 59 3.46 21.45 12.57
CA LEU A 59 2.63 20.40 12.00
C LEU A 59 3.30 19.81 10.73
N PRO A 60 2.96 18.60 10.34
CA PRO A 60 2.05 17.64 10.98
C PRO A 60 2.66 17.05 12.24
N ARG A 61 1.89 16.96 13.32
CA ARG A 61 2.37 16.41 14.59
C ARG A 61 1.23 15.90 15.48
N PRO A 62 1.07 14.57 15.69
CA PRO A 62 0.18 14.04 16.70
C PRO A 62 0.66 14.41 18.10
N PHE A 63 -0.25 14.65 19.03
CA PHE A 63 0.14 14.97 20.40
C PHE A 63 0.74 13.76 21.14
N ASN A 64 0.39 12.54 20.73
CA ASN A 64 0.81 11.25 21.31
C ASN A 64 1.82 10.47 20.46
N GLU A 65 2.56 11.14 19.57
CA GLU A 65 3.53 10.49 18.66
C GLU A 65 4.61 9.66 19.35
N ASP A 66 5.02 10.07 20.56
CA ASP A 66 6.05 9.43 21.37
C ASP A 66 5.63 8.02 21.87
N GLU A 67 4.35 7.67 21.73
CA GLU A 67 3.77 6.40 22.12
C GLU A 67 3.81 5.36 21.01
N ALA A 68 4.01 5.82 19.76
CA ALA A 68 4.03 4.96 18.59
C ALA A 68 5.07 3.83 18.73
N PHE A 69 4.63 2.58 18.66
CA PHE A 69 5.38 1.34 18.92
C PHE A 69 5.87 1.13 20.36
N ARG A 70 5.86 2.16 21.20
CA ARG A 70 6.17 2.01 22.64
C ARG A 70 5.02 1.36 23.39
N LEU A 71 3.80 1.73 23.04
CA LEU A 71 2.56 1.19 23.60
C LEU A 71 1.83 0.39 22.52
N SER A 72 0.98 -0.53 22.94
CA SER A 72 0.03 -1.16 22.03
C SER A 72 -0.99 -0.12 21.55
N ILE A 73 -1.54 -0.34 20.38
CA ILE A 73 -2.48 0.61 19.75
C ILE A 73 -3.65 1.00 20.68
N GLU A 74 -4.19 0.04 21.44
CA GLU A 74 -5.32 0.28 22.34
C GLU A 74 -4.96 1.04 23.62
N GLN A 75 -3.67 1.24 23.87
CA GLN A 75 -3.14 2.00 25.02
C GLN A 75 -2.70 3.42 24.65
N LEU A 76 -2.77 3.78 23.37
CA LEU A 76 -2.46 5.15 22.94
C LEU A 76 -3.38 6.15 23.65
N THR A 77 -2.78 7.20 24.18
CA THR A 77 -3.49 8.23 24.94
C THR A 77 -4.58 8.88 24.09
N ASP A 78 -5.79 8.90 24.66
CA ASP A 78 -6.95 9.59 24.13
C ASP A 78 -7.36 10.72 25.10
N THR A 79 -7.49 11.92 24.60
CA THR A 79 -7.87 13.09 25.40
C THR A 79 -8.26 14.25 24.50
N VAL A 80 -8.73 15.34 25.14
CA VAL A 80 -8.93 16.61 24.44
C VAL A 80 -7.61 17.38 24.37
N VAL A 81 -7.33 17.96 23.20
CA VAL A 81 -6.16 18.80 22.98
C VAL A 81 -6.56 20.10 22.26
N TRP A 82 -5.80 21.15 22.50
CA TRP A 82 -5.97 22.42 21.83
C TRP A 82 -4.73 22.78 21.05
N TYR A 83 -4.95 23.31 19.84
CA TYR A 83 -3.94 23.91 19.00
C TYR A 83 -4.30 25.39 18.78
N ARG A 84 -3.32 26.29 18.93
CA ARG A 84 -3.50 27.74 18.67
C ARG A 84 -2.40 28.20 17.73
N LYS A 85 -2.73 29.18 16.90
CA LYS A 85 -1.77 29.78 15.98
C LYS A 85 -2.06 31.27 15.79
N HIS A 86 -1.02 32.08 15.97
CA HIS A 86 -1.02 33.49 15.67
C HIS A 86 -0.43 33.72 14.27
N PHE A 87 -1.14 34.44 13.42
CA PHE A 87 -0.66 34.71 12.07
C PHE A 87 -1.16 36.06 11.55
N ARG A 88 -0.48 36.57 10.53
CA ARG A 88 -0.86 37.81 9.84
C ARG A 88 -0.76 37.62 8.34
N LEU A 89 -1.80 38.06 7.62
CA LEU A 89 -1.83 37.98 6.17
C LEU A 89 -0.94 39.08 5.54
N PRO A 90 -0.34 38.80 4.37
CA PRO A 90 0.33 39.83 3.57
C PRO A 90 -0.68 40.86 3.07
N SER A 91 -0.21 42.07 2.78
CA SER A 91 -1.06 43.19 2.33
C SER A 91 -1.80 42.86 1.01
N ALA A 92 -1.23 42.02 0.15
CA ALA A 92 -1.82 41.54 -1.10
C ALA A 92 -3.10 40.69 -0.91
N ALA A 93 -3.33 40.14 0.28
CA ALA A 93 -4.56 39.40 0.61
C ALA A 93 -5.77 40.31 0.89
N ARG A 94 -5.57 41.65 1.04
CA ARG A 94 -6.67 42.54 1.41
C ARG A 94 -7.78 42.55 0.37
N GLY A 95 -9.01 42.24 0.82
CA GLY A 95 -10.21 42.22 -0.04
C GLY A 95 -10.37 40.94 -0.87
N LYS A 96 -9.44 40.01 -0.76
CA LYS A 96 -9.51 38.67 -1.37
C LYS A 96 -10.23 37.70 -0.43
N LYS A 97 -10.60 36.53 -0.96
CA LYS A 97 -11.11 35.40 -0.22
C LYS A 97 -9.96 34.69 0.48
N VAL A 98 -10.23 34.15 1.65
CA VAL A 98 -9.24 33.38 2.44
C VAL A 98 -9.87 32.10 2.93
N PHE A 99 -9.26 30.95 2.59
CA PHE A 99 -9.69 29.65 3.03
C PHE A 99 -8.56 28.95 3.81
N VAL A 100 -8.93 28.16 4.80
CA VAL A 100 -8.02 27.19 5.43
C VAL A 100 -8.43 25.78 5.05
N GLU A 101 -7.44 24.95 4.79
CA GLU A 101 -7.59 23.51 4.51
C GLU A 101 -6.77 22.73 5.53
N PHE A 102 -7.42 21.81 6.25
CA PHE A 102 -6.79 20.79 7.06
C PHE A 102 -6.90 19.46 6.32
N GLU A 103 -5.81 18.80 5.99
CA GLU A 103 -5.82 17.49 5.32
C GLU A 103 -6.37 16.36 6.20
N GLY A 104 -6.51 16.61 7.48
CA GLY A 104 -7.18 15.74 8.44
C GLY A 104 -6.88 16.14 9.88
N VAL A 105 -7.88 16.00 10.73
CA VAL A 105 -7.81 16.23 12.19
C VAL A 105 -8.50 15.05 12.87
N ARG A 106 -7.90 14.47 13.88
CA ARG A 106 -8.43 13.28 14.52
C ARG A 106 -8.71 13.53 16.00
N GLN A 107 -9.94 13.19 16.55
CA GLN A 107 -11.10 12.60 15.88
C GLN A 107 -12.14 13.67 15.55
N GLY A 108 -12.78 14.27 16.52
CA GLY A 108 -13.74 15.35 16.37
C GLY A 108 -13.11 16.71 16.69
N ALA A 109 -13.33 17.72 15.86
CA ALA A 109 -12.66 18.99 16.04
C ALA A 109 -13.60 20.19 15.83
N ASP A 110 -13.55 21.14 16.76
CA ASP A 110 -14.14 22.47 16.65
C ASP A 110 -13.08 23.49 16.23
N PHE A 111 -13.41 24.30 15.23
CA PHE A 111 -12.49 25.28 14.65
C PHE A 111 -12.97 26.70 14.95
N TYR A 112 -12.04 27.57 15.33
CA TYR A 112 -12.32 28.97 15.67
C TYR A 112 -11.32 29.92 15.00
N LEU A 113 -11.81 31.03 14.48
CA LEU A 113 -10.98 32.16 14.05
C LEU A 113 -11.39 33.42 14.80
N ASN A 114 -10.43 34.05 15.47
CA ASN A 114 -10.65 35.28 16.24
C ASN A 114 -11.82 35.17 17.24
N GLY A 115 -12.01 33.99 17.85
CA GLY A 115 -13.10 33.70 18.78
C GLY A 115 -14.42 33.27 18.13
N HIS A 116 -14.53 33.39 16.80
CA HIS A 116 -15.71 32.95 16.06
C HIS A 116 -15.62 31.46 15.72
N HIS A 117 -16.67 30.69 16.04
CA HIS A 117 -16.78 29.28 15.67
C HIS A 117 -17.03 29.15 14.17
N LEU A 118 -16.11 28.46 13.47
CA LEU A 118 -16.20 28.22 12.04
C LEU A 118 -17.03 26.98 11.69
N GLY A 119 -16.93 25.94 12.53
CA GLY A 119 -17.66 24.69 12.35
C GLY A 119 -17.02 23.52 13.07
N LEU A 120 -17.68 22.36 12.93
CA LEU A 120 -17.31 21.09 13.49
C LEU A 120 -16.96 20.12 12.37
N HIS A 121 -15.92 19.29 12.56
CA HIS A 121 -15.58 18.17 11.70
C HIS A 121 -15.30 16.91 12.54
N GLU A 122 -15.87 15.77 12.19
CA GLU A 122 -15.95 14.64 13.10
C GLU A 122 -15.43 13.30 12.54
N ASN A 123 -15.23 13.16 11.23
CA ASN A 123 -14.87 11.85 10.67
C ASN A 123 -13.42 11.39 10.95
N GLY A 124 -12.54 12.31 11.37
CA GLY A 124 -11.16 11.98 11.77
C GLY A 124 -10.21 11.54 10.65
N ALA A 125 -10.66 11.49 9.41
CA ALA A 125 -9.89 10.92 8.29
C ALA A 125 -9.69 11.91 7.14
N MET A 126 -10.77 12.53 6.66
CA MET A 126 -10.75 13.37 5.47
C MET A 126 -10.35 14.82 5.73
N ALA A 127 -9.97 15.48 4.63
CA ALA A 127 -9.72 16.90 4.63
C ALA A 127 -11.00 17.70 4.89
N VAL A 128 -10.83 18.86 5.54
CA VAL A 128 -11.87 19.82 5.85
C VAL A 128 -11.40 21.22 5.56
N GLY A 129 -12.28 22.09 5.07
CA GLY A 129 -11.96 23.49 4.81
C GLY A 129 -13.01 24.45 5.33
N PHE A 130 -12.57 25.69 5.60
CA PHE A 130 -13.41 26.76 6.08
C PHE A 130 -13.11 28.05 5.34
N ASP A 131 -14.16 28.82 5.04
CA ASP A 131 -14.04 30.20 4.59
C ASP A 131 -13.76 31.12 5.78
N LEU A 132 -12.57 31.67 5.84
CA LEU A 132 -12.12 32.59 6.90
C LEU A 132 -12.52 34.02 6.63
N THR A 133 -12.91 34.36 5.39
CA THR A 133 -13.13 35.74 4.92
C THR A 133 -14.02 36.61 5.83
N PRO A 134 -15.14 36.05 6.40
CA PRO A 134 -16.04 36.85 7.24
C PRO A 134 -15.43 37.32 8.57
N TYR A 135 -14.42 36.58 9.06
CA TYR A 135 -13.87 36.78 10.41
C TYR A 135 -12.40 37.18 10.42
N ILE A 136 -11.75 37.31 9.25
CA ILE A 136 -10.33 37.56 9.10
C ILE A 136 -10.00 39.04 9.34
N ASN A 137 -8.97 39.30 10.13
CA ASN A 137 -8.40 40.64 10.31
C ASN A 137 -7.27 40.86 9.28
N TYR A 138 -7.55 41.56 8.19
CA TYR A 138 -6.56 41.89 7.16
C TYR A 138 -5.48 42.89 7.58
N LYS A 139 -5.68 43.63 8.71
CA LYS A 139 -4.75 44.66 9.13
C LYS A 139 -3.88 44.26 10.32
N GLY A 140 -4.24 43.24 11.04
CA GLY A 140 -3.61 42.80 12.27
C GLY A 140 -3.33 41.31 12.34
N TYR A 141 -3.01 40.85 13.52
CA TYR A 141 -2.89 39.41 13.81
C TYR A 141 -4.26 38.76 13.89
N ASN A 142 -4.28 37.51 13.53
CA ASN A 142 -5.39 36.59 13.65
C ASN A 142 -4.99 35.45 14.58
N VAL A 143 -5.95 34.86 15.26
CA VAL A 143 -5.80 33.67 16.09
C VAL A 143 -6.69 32.57 15.57
N MET A 144 -6.06 31.54 15.06
CA MET A 144 -6.71 30.28 14.77
C MET A 144 -6.63 29.38 15.99
N ALA A 145 -7.76 28.81 16.44
CA ALA A 145 -7.80 27.84 17.53
C ALA A 145 -8.57 26.61 17.10
N VAL A 146 -8.07 25.44 17.45
CA VAL A 146 -8.67 24.13 17.12
C VAL A 146 -8.73 23.30 18.39
N ARG A 147 -9.95 22.94 18.82
CA ARG A 147 -10.19 21.98 19.89
C ARG A 147 -10.39 20.61 19.28
N VAL A 148 -9.59 19.66 19.67
CA VAL A 148 -9.68 18.28 19.14
C VAL A 148 -10.00 17.33 20.27
N ASP A 149 -11.09 16.59 20.11
CA ASP A 149 -11.51 15.50 20.97
C ASP A 149 -11.06 14.19 20.33
N ASN A 150 -10.11 13.50 20.96
CA ASN A 150 -9.48 12.29 20.44
C ASN A 150 -9.98 11.03 21.18
N ASP A 151 -11.13 11.09 21.82
CA ASP A 151 -11.72 9.95 22.50
C ASP A 151 -11.91 8.76 21.52
N TRP A 152 -11.46 7.58 21.92
CA TRP A 152 -11.69 6.33 21.18
C TRP A 152 -13.18 6.01 21.00
N ASP A 153 -14.02 6.41 21.95
CA ASP A 153 -15.47 6.18 21.93
C ASP A 153 -16.25 7.41 21.44
N TYR A 154 -15.55 8.31 20.73
CA TYR A 154 -16.14 9.49 20.13
C TYR A 154 -17.38 9.14 19.29
N LYS A 155 -18.45 9.89 19.49
CA LYS A 155 -19.72 9.74 18.76
C LYS A 155 -20.05 11.03 18.05
N GLU A 156 -20.59 10.90 16.86
CA GLU A 156 -21.15 12.02 16.11
C GLU A 156 -22.13 12.80 16.98
N ARG A 157 -21.91 14.08 17.16
CA ARG A 157 -22.70 14.90 18.11
C ARG A 157 -24.18 15.00 17.75
N ALA A 158 -24.49 15.01 16.44
CA ALA A 158 -25.87 15.15 15.96
C ALA A 158 -26.71 13.90 16.19
N THR A 159 -26.14 12.72 16.10
CA THR A 159 -26.87 11.44 16.09
C THR A 159 -26.52 10.50 17.25
N GLY A 160 -25.39 10.74 17.92
CA GLY A 160 -24.87 9.82 18.93
C GLY A 160 -24.28 8.53 18.33
N THR A 161 -24.06 8.47 17.01
CA THR A 161 -23.56 7.30 16.30
C THR A 161 -22.03 7.28 16.34
N LYS A 162 -21.44 6.14 16.73
CA LYS A 162 -19.99 5.94 16.70
C LYS A 162 -19.53 5.71 15.26
N TYR A 163 -18.36 6.28 14.92
CA TYR A 163 -17.71 6.00 13.64
C TYR A 163 -17.14 4.59 13.64
N GLN A 164 -17.48 3.78 12.63
CA GLN A 164 -17.08 2.38 12.57
C GLN A 164 -15.56 2.19 12.45
N TRP A 165 -14.83 3.14 11.90
CA TRP A 165 -13.37 3.11 11.80
C TRP A 165 -12.63 3.64 13.03
N SER A 166 -13.34 4.03 14.08
CA SER A 166 -12.76 4.27 15.40
C SER A 166 -12.62 2.94 16.15
N ASP A 167 -11.85 2.05 15.58
CA ASP A 167 -11.59 0.71 16.09
C ASP A 167 -10.21 0.62 16.72
N ARG A 168 -10.13 0.15 17.97
CA ARG A 168 -8.88 0.08 18.74
C ARG A 168 -7.88 -0.95 18.22
N ASN A 169 -8.23 -1.71 17.20
CA ASN A 169 -7.40 -2.78 16.68
C ASN A 169 -6.76 -2.42 15.33
N PHE A 170 -7.47 -1.70 14.47
CA PHE A 170 -7.07 -1.49 13.08
C PHE A 170 -6.52 -0.11 12.76
N ASN A 171 -6.98 0.93 13.47
CA ASN A 171 -6.67 2.31 13.14
C ASN A 171 -6.04 3.02 14.34
N ALA A 172 -4.72 3.21 14.29
CA ALA A 172 -3.99 3.89 15.35
C ALA A 172 -4.56 5.29 15.62
N ASN A 173 -4.78 5.60 16.91
CA ASN A 173 -5.33 6.86 17.33
C ASN A 173 -4.24 7.92 17.51
N TYR A 174 -3.48 8.23 16.44
CA TYR A 174 -2.55 9.36 16.42
C TYR A 174 -3.35 10.66 16.34
N GLY A 175 -3.59 11.28 17.50
CA GLY A 175 -4.56 12.34 17.67
C GLY A 175 -4.04 13.75 17.48
N GLY A 176 -4.98 14.68 17.32
CA GLY A 176 -4.68 16.07 17.08
C GLY A 176 -4.67 16.45 15.61
N ILE A 177 -3.62 17.16 15.14
CA ILE A 177 -3.45 17.57 13.75
C ILE A 177 -2.26 16.80 13.15
N PRO A 178 -2.45 15.54 12.74
CA PRO A 178 -1.37 14.68 12.25
C PRO A 178 -1.06 14.86 10.76
N LYS A 179 -1.74 15.77 10.08
CA LYS A 179 -1.63 16.04 8.64
C LYS A 179 -1.37 17.51 8.36
N ASN A 180 -1.05 17.86 7.11
CA ASN A 180 -0.73 19.23 6.74
C ASN A 180 -1.91 20.18 6.84
N VAL A 181 -1.59 21.47 6.99
CA VAL A 181 -2.55 22.57 6.97
C VAL A 181 -2.10 23.62 5.96
N TRP A 182 -3.03 24.06 5.12
CA TRP A 182 -2.79 25.04 4.05
C TRP A 182 -3.69 26.25 4.23
N LEU A 183 -3.19 27.42 3.81
CA LEU A 183 -3.98 28.63 3.72
C LEU A 183 -4.03 29.08 2.26
N HIS A 184 -5.23 29.27 1.72
CA HIS A 184 -5.45 29.72 0.35
C HIS A 184 -5.99 31.15 0.34
N VAL A 185 -5.44 31.97 -0.55
CA VAL A 185 -5.92 33.33 -0.79
C VAL A 185 -6.25 33.45 -2.27
N THR A 186 -7.51 33.78 -2.60
CA THR A 186 -8.02 33.82 -3.98
C THR A 186 -8.73 35.14 -4.26
N ASP A 187 -8.95 35.46 -5.53
CA ASP A 187 -9.92 36.47 -5.93
C ASP A 187 -11.33 36.09 -5.47
N LYS A 188 -12.31 36.97 -5.63
CA LYS A 188 -13.75 36.68 -5.44
C LYS A 188 -14.37 35.94 -6.62
N LEU A 189 -13.68 35.86 -7.74
CA LEU A 189 -13.96 34.95 -8.84
C LEU A 189 -12.87 33.88 -8.82
N TYR A 190 -13.20 32.69 -8.40
CA TYR A 190 -12.21 31.65 -8.12
C TYR A 190 -12.71 30.23 -8.47
N GLN A 191 -11.78 29.35 -8.79
CA GLN A 191 -11.99 27.91 -8.82
C GLN A 191 -12.09 27.39 -7.39
N THR A 192 -13.13 26.62 -7.08
CA THR A 192 -13.37 26.14 -5.71
C THR A 192 -12.30 25.12 -5.28
N LEU A 193 -12.26 24.83 -3.99
CA LEU A 193 -11.41 23.78 -3.42
C LEU A 193 -12.16 22.46 -3.38
N PRO A 194 -11.51 21.30 -3.57
CA PRO A 194 -12.18 19.99 -3.53
C PRO A 194 -12.47 19.52 -2.09
N LEU A 195 -13.14 20.37 -1.29
CA LEU A 195 -13.39 20.20 0.14
C LEU A 195 -14.89 20.08 0.41
N TYR A 196 -15.45 18.93 0.05
CA TYR A 196 -16.89 18.72 0.12
C TYR A 196 -17.42 18.65 1.56
N SER A 197 -16.63 18.20 2.53
CA SER A 197 -17.07 18.06 3.93
C SER A 197 -17.78 19.28 4.47
N ASN A 198 -17.22 20.48 4.37
CA ASN A 198 -17.80 21.73 4.87
C ASN A 198 -18.16 22.72 3.79
N LEU A 199 -17.28 22.90 2.79
CA LEU A 199 -17.50 23.90 1.74
C LEU A 199 -18.52 23.45 0.69
N LYS A 200 -18.81 22.13 0.60
CA LYS A 200 -19.71 21.53 -0.40
C LYS A 200 -19.26 21.75 -1.84
N THR A 201 -17.95 21.91 -2.06
CA THR A 201 -17.33 22.22 -3.34
C THR A 201 -16.50 21.07 -3.87
N THR A 202 -16.37 20.97 -5.21
CA THR A 202 -15.78 19.83 -5.89
C THR A 202 -14.44 20.12 -6.58
N GLY A 203 -14.04 21.39 -6.69
CA GLY A 203 -12.75 21.81 -7.22
C GLY A 203 -12.54 21.49 -8.70
N VAL A 204 -11.29 21.21 -9.06
CA VAL A 204 -10.85 20.87 -10.41
C VAL A 204 -10.93 19.37 -10.64
N TYR A 205 -11.33 18.96 -11.84
CA TYR A 205 -11.30 17.58 -12.31
C TYR A 205 -10.58 17.50 -13.65
N VAL A 206 -9.51 16.71 -13.72
CA VAL A 206 -8.70 16.51 -14.94
C VAL A 206 -8.73 15.02 -15.29
N TYR A 207 -9.02 14.71 -16.54
CA TYR A 207 -9.07 13.35 -17.03
C TYR A 207 -8.69 13.26 -18.50
N ALA A 208 -8.49 12.05 -19.00
CA ALA A 208 -8.19 11.78 -20.39
C ALA A 208 -9.19 10.79 -20.96
N GLU A 209 -9.60 11.01 -22.19
CA GLU A 209 -10.43 10.10 -22.98
C GLU A 209 -9.72 9.74 -24.29
N ASP A 210 -10.25 8.73 -25.00
CA ASP A 210 -9.69 8.26 -26.27
C ASP A 210 -8.17 7.96 -26.22
N ILE A 211 -7.71 7.41 -25.12
CA ILE A 211 -6.28 7.11 -24.91
C ILE A 211 -5.82 6.05 -25.92
N ARG A 212 -4.84 6.42 -26.73
CA ARG A 212 -4.17 5.58 -27.74
C ARG A 212 -2.72 5.39 -27.34
N VAL A 213 -2.47 4.38 -26.52
CA VAL A 213 -1.17 4.11 -25.91
C VAL A 213 -0.05 4.05 -26.96
N LYS A 214 -0.23 3.25 -28.01
CA LYS A 214 0.78 3.05 -29.07
C LYS A 214 1.16 4.31 -29.82
N SER A 215 0.25 5.26 -29.97
CA SER A 215 0.48 6.52 -30.69
C SER A 215 0.72 7.71 -29.77
N HIS A 216 0.80 7.51 -28.47
CA HIS A 216 1.05 8.55 -27.46
C HIS A 216 0.06 9.73 -27.58
N ARG A 217 -1.24 9.43 -27.75
CA ARG A 217 -2.31 10.43 -27.92
C ARG A 217 -3.46 10.20 -26.96
N ALA A 218 -4.09 11.29 -26.55
CA ALA A 218 -5.38 11.27 -25.84
C ALA A 218 -6.08 12.62 -25.99
N VAL A 219 -7.37 12.65 -25.70
CA VAL A 219 -8.11 13.89 -25.47
C VAL A 219 -8.02 14.23 -23.99
N ILE A 220 -7.41 15.37 -23.68
CA ILE A 220 -7.28 15.84 -22.29
C ILE A 220 -8.42 16.80 -21.99
N HIS A 221 -9.13 16.53 -20.91
CA HIS A 221 -10.23 17.31 -20.37
C HIS A 221 -9.82 17.95 -19.06
N ALA A 222 -10.24 19.19 -18.85
CA ALA A 222 -10.18 19.85 -17.55
C ALA A 222 -11.51 20.55 -17.28
N GLU A 223 -12.06 20.30 -16.10
CA GLU A 223 -13.28 20.91 -15.59
C GLU A 223 -12.99 21.59 -14.27
N SER A 224 -13.57 22.76 -14.05
CA SER A 224 -13.44 23.47 -12.78
C SER A 224 -14.78 24.01 -12.33
N GLU A 225 -15.10 23.74 -11.06
CA GLU A 225 -16.20 24.44 -10.40
C GLU A 225 -15.75 25.85 -10.02
N VAL A 226 -16.42 26.85 -10.56
CA VAL A 226 -16.06 28.29 -10.45
C VAL A 226 -17.17 29.05 -9.75
N CYS A 227 -16.81 29.84 -8.73
CA CYS A 227 -17.71 30.69 -7.97
C CYS A 227 -17.42 32.16 -8.20
N ASN A 228 -18.45 32.99 -8.36
CA ASN A 228 -18.34 34.45 -8.43
C ASN A 228 -19.01 35.12 -7.23
N GLU A 229 -18.21 35.59 -6.29
CA GLU A 229 -18.67 36.36 -5.14
C GLU A 229 -18.49 37.89 -5.31
N HIS A 230 -18.20 38.37 -6.54
CA HIS A 230 -18.30 39.79 -6.81
C HIS A 230 -19.75 40.28 -6.84
N ALA A 231 -19.99 41.56 -6.61
CA ALA A 231 -21.31 42.15 -6.68
C ALA A 231 -21.85 42.32 -8.12
N HIS A 232 -21.08 41.96 -9.14
CA HIS A 232 -21.43 42.09 -10.56
C HIS A 232 -21.06 40.84 -11.34
N ALA A 233 -21.71 40.63 -12.45
CA ALA A 233 -21.41 39.52 -13.35
C ALA A 233 -20.01 39.69 -13.98
N ARG A 234 -19.31 38.58 -14.17
CA ARG A 234 -17.97 38.53 -14.77
C ARG A 234 -18.03 37.67 -16.04
N ARG A 235 -17.42 38.13 -17.11
CA ARG A 235 -17.23 37.34 -18.33
C ARG A 235 -15.88 36.63 -18.21
N VAL A 236 -15.90 35.31 -18.16
CA VAL A 236 -14.77 34.46 -17.83
C VAL A 236 -14.37 33.62 -19.03
N LEU A 237 -13.09 33.62 -19.37
CA LEU A 237 -12.44 32.67 -20.24
C LEU A 237 -11.71 31.65 -19.36
N TYR A 238 -11.94 30.37 -19.56
CA TYR A 238 -11.25 29.30 -18.90
C TYR A 238 -10.14 28.78 -19.80
N ARG A 239 -8.89 28.87 -19.35
CA ARG A 239 -7.71 28.43 -20.08
C ARG A 239 -7.02 27.30 -19.36
N VAL A 240 -6.59 26.30 -20.12
CA VAL A 240 -5.86 25.12 -19.67
C VAL A 240 -4.51 25.06 -20.35
N GLU A 241 -3.47 24.86 -19.55
CA GLU A 241 -2.09 24.68 -20.01
C GLU A 241 -1.57 23.34 -19.49
N LEU A 242 -1.18 22.46 -20.40
CA LEU A 242 -0.56 21.18 -20.08
C LEU A 242 0.97 21.33 -20.15
N VAL A 243 1.62 21.12 -19.02
CA VAL A 243 3.07 21.22 -18.86
C VAL A 243 3.62 19.86 -18.47
N ASP A 244 4.69 19.41 -19.15
CA ASP A 244 5.35 18.16 -18.83
C ASP A 244 6.23 18.28 -17.59
N ARG A 245 6.82 17.14 -17.17
CA ARG A 245 7.69 17.09 -15.98
C ARG A 245 8.94 17.98 -16.07
N ASP A 246 9.40 18.29 -17.28
CA ASP A 246 10.60 19.11 -17.53
C ASP A 246 10.24 20.60 -17.63
N GLY A 247 8.99 20.95 -17.38
CA GLY A 247 8.47 22.33 -17.45
C GLY A 247 8.15 22.84 -18.86
N ARG A 248 8.15 21.94 -19.86
CA ARG A 248 7.84 22.31 -21.24
C ARG A 248 6.32 22.35 -21.43
N MET A 249 5.81 23.44 -22.01
CA MET A 249 4.42 23.58 -22.43
C MET A 249 4.14 22.67 -23.62
N LEU A 250 3.26 21.69 -23.47
CA LEU A 250 2.84 20.79 -24.55
C LEU A 250 1.65 21.33 -25.31
N LYS A 251 0.67 21.87 -24.61
CA LYS A 251 -0.58 22.34 -25.20
C LYS A 251 -1.23 23.43 -24.36
N THR A 252 -1.83 24.41 -25.03
CA THR A 252 -2.77 25.38 -24.45
C THR A 252 -4.09 25.28 -25.17
N PHE A 253 -5.19 25.26 -24.41
CA PHE A 253 -6.56 25.23 -24.97
C PHE A 253 -7.53 25.96 -24.05
N GLU A 254 -8.69 26.37 -24.56
CA GLU A 254 -9.59 27.30 -23.88
C GLU A 254 -11.06 26.88 -24.06
N SER A 255 -11.91 27.32 -23.12
CA SER A 255 -13.35 27.27 -23.30
C SER A 255 -13.84 28.43 -24.15
N SER A 256 -15.10 28.41 -24.58
CA SER A 256 -15.80 29.63 -24.94
C SER A 256 -16.02 30.50 -23.70
N PRO A 257 -15.95 31.86 -23.84
CA PRO A 257 -16.20 32.73 -22.69
C PRO A 257 -17.61 32.57 -22.11
N VAL A 258 -17.73 32.46 -20.80
CA VAL A 258 -19.00 32.30 -20.08
C VAL A 258 -19.22 33.47 -19.15
N THR A 259 -20.47 33.92 -18.99
CA THR A 259 -20.83 34.97 -18.01
C THR A 259 -21.29 34.29 -16.72
N VAL A 260 -20.58 34.54 -15.61
CA VAL A 260 -20.90 34.04 -14.27
C VAL A 260 -21.53 35.19 -13.47
N ARG A 261 -22.75 35.01 -12.99
CA ARG A 261 -23.52 36.03 -12.26
C ARG A 261 -23.03 36.16 -10.81
N PRO A 262 -23.36 37.26 -10.09
CA PRO A 262 -23.10 37.38 -8.66
C PRO A 262 -23.69 36.21 -7.86
N GLY A 263 -22.90 35.55 -7.02
CA GLY A 263 -23.31 34.42 -6.17
C GLY A 263 -23.54 33.11 -6.95
N GLU A 264 -23.26 33.08 -8.25
CA GLU A 264 -23.43 31.87 -9.06
C GLU A 264 -22.17 30.99 -8.97
N THR A 265 -22.41 29.67 -8.92
CA THR A 265 -21.38 28.64 -9.07
C THR A 265 -21.68 27.83 -10.33
N VAL A 266 -20.69 27.70 -11.21
CA VAL A 266 -20.81 27.01 -12.51
C VAL A 266 -19.61 26.09 -12.73
N THR A 267 -19.79 25.06 -13.56
CA THR A 267 -18.66 24.25 -14.04
C THR A 267 -18.22 24.78 -15.41
N LEU A 268 -16.94 25.17 -15.51
CA LEU A 268 -16.30 25.52 -16.77
C LEU A 268 -15.47 24.34 -17.24
N SER A 269 -15.45 24.06 -18.55
CA SER A 269 -14.72 22.95 -19.13
C SER A 269 -14.00 23.33 -20.42
N ALA A 270 -12.87 22.69 -20.66
CA ALA A 270 -12.15 22.74 -21.93
C ALA A 270 -11.49 21.37 -22.20
N ALA A 271 -11.37 21.05 -23.49
CA ALA A 271 -10.76 19.79 -23.92
C ALA A 271 -9.95 19.98 -25.20
N SER A 272 -8.92 19.18 -25.39
CA SER A 272 -8.12 19.14 -26.62
C SER A 272 -7.42 17.81 -26.81
N GLU A 273 -7.28 17.37 -28.04
CA GLU A 273 -6.38 16.26 -28.37
C GLU A 273 -4.93 16.72 -28.21
N VAL A 274 -4.14 15.86 -27.57
CA VAL A 274 -2.71 16.06 -27.28
C VAL A 274 -1.92 14.85 -27.78
N GLU A 275 -0.78 15.12 -28.41
CA GLU A 275 0.17 14.13 -28.93
C GLU A 275 1.46 14.14 -28.10
N GLY A 276 2.22 13.05 -28.18
CA GLY A 276 3.51 12.92 -27.49
C GLY A 276 3.36 12.75 -25.98
N LEU A 277 2.25 12.18 -25.53
CA LEU A 277 1.99 11.92 -24.12
C LEU A 277 2.76 10.69 -23.63
N HIS A 278 3.27 10.78 -22.42
CA HIS A 278 3.76 9.67 -21.61
C HIS A 278 2.65 9.22 -20.67
N PHE A 279 2.36 7.92 -20.63
CA PHE A 279 1.27 7.42 -19.81
C PHE A 279 1.82 6.87 -18.50
N TRP A 280 1.23 7.32 -17.40
CA TRP A 280 1.54 6.86 -16.05
C TRP A 280 1.37 5.34 -15.95
N SER A 281 2.30 4.67 -15.25
CA SER A 281 2.33 3.22 -15.18
C SER A 281 3.06 2.71 -13.94
N TRP A 282 3.09 1.40 -13.74
CA TRP A 282 3.83 0.75 -12.68
C TRP A 282 5.33 1.03 -12.77
N GLY A 283 5.87 1.68 -11.72
CA GLY A 283 7.26 2.14 -11.65
C GLY A 283 7.61 3.22 -12.68
N TYR A 284 6.59 3.86 -13.26
CA TYR A 284 6.70 4.97 -14.20
C TYR A 284 5.76 6.09 -13.80
N GLY A 285 6.14 6.81 -12.74
CA GLY A 285 5.38 7.92 -12.16
C GLY A 285 5.49 9.20 -12.98
N TYR A 286 5.19 9.13 -14.29
CA TYR A 286 5.24 10.31 -15.16
C TYR A 286 4.04 11.21 -14.89
N LEU A 287 4.30 12.40 -14.36
CA LEU A 287 3.28 13.37 -13.98
C LEU A 287 3.41 14.65 -14.80
N TYR A 288 2.26 15.21 -15.12
CA TYR A 288 2.07 16.52 -15.74
C TYR A 288 1.61 17.53 -14.71
N THR A 289 1.87 18.79 -14.96
CA THR A 289 1.19 19.91 -14.30
C THR A 289 0.14 20.48 -15.26
N VAL A 290 -1.13 20.32 -14.90
CA VAL A 290 -2.25 20.94 -15.59
C VAL A 290 -2.59 22.24 -14.90
N LYS A 291 -2.30 23.37 -15.55
CA LYS A 291 -2.64 24.70 -15.03
C LYS A 291 -3.98 25.12 -15.60
N THR A 292 -4.95 25.32 -14.73
CA THR A 292 -6.27 25.82 -15.09
C THR A 292 -6.38 27.25 -14.59
N SER A 293 -6.67 28.20 -15.47
CA SER A 293 -6.72 29.63 -15.16
C SER A 293 -8.01 30.28 -15.59
N LEU A 294 -8.47 31.24 -14.77
CA LEU A 294 -9.61 32.10 -15.05
C LEU A 294 -9.11 33.46 -15.53
N TRP A 295 -9.58 33.88 -16.68
CA TRP A 295 -9.29 35.18 -17.29
C TRP A 295 -10.56 36.01 -17.38
N ALA A 296 -10.56 37.19 -16.77
CA ALA A 296 -11.68 38.11 -16.81
C ALA A 296 -11.20 39.52 -17.15
N ASP A 297 -11.86 40.17 -18.09
CA ASP A 297 -11.49 41.52 -18.56
C ASP A 297 -10.05 41.61 -19.12
N GLY A 298 -9.48 40.49 -19.58
CA GLY A 298 -8.12 40.39 -20.13
C GLY A 298 -7.03 40.10 -19.11
N GLU A 299 -7.38 40.01 -17.84
CA GLU A 299 -6.43 39.72 -16.74
C GLU A 299 -6.65 38.31 -16.17
N LYS A 300 -5.57 37.65 -15.77
CA LYS A 300 -5.62 36.37 -15.06
C LYS A 300 -6.00 36.62 -13.58
N VAL A 301 -7.17 36.13 -13.16
CA VAL A 301 -7.70 36.37 -11.82
C VAL A 301 -7.52 35.19 -10.86
N ASP A 302 -7.42 33.97 -11.39
CA ASP A 302 -7.18 32.76 -10.59
C ASP A 302 -6.41 31.72 -11.41
N GLU A 303 -5.61 30.88 -10.74
CA GLU A 303 -4.89 29.75 -11.33
C GLU A 303 -4.78 28.61 -10.32
N VAL A 304 -5.10 27.38 -10.78
CA VAL A 304 -4.91 26.15 -10.02
C VAL A 304 -3.96 25.24 -10.80
N CYS A 305 -2.93 24.75 -10.12
CA CYS A 305 -2.01 23.75 -10.65
C CYS A 305 -2.41 22.37 -10.13
N THR A 306 -2.82 21.48 -11.01
CA THR A 306 -3.15 20.08 -10.70
C THR A 306 -2.04 19.19 -11.23
N ARG A 307 -1.32 18.51 -10.32
CA ARG A 307 -0.33 17.50 -10.69
C ARG A 307 -1.04 16.17 -10.91
N THR A 308 -0.95 15.59 -12.09
CA THR A 308 -1.66 14.36 -12.47
C THR A 308 -0.90 13.58 -13.54
N GLY A 309 -1.28 12.32 -13.73
CA GLY A 309 -0.83 11.48 -14.85
C GLY A 309 -2.02 10.91 -15.60
N PHE A 310 -1.81 10.51 -16.83
CA PHE A 310 -2.84 9.90 -17.65
C PHE A 310 -2.53 8.43 -17.87
N ARG A 311 -3.53 7.58 -17.80
CA ARG A 311 -3.43 6.14 -18.01
C ARG A 311 -4.74 5.59 -18.54
N LYS A 312 -4.68 4.43 -19.17
CA LYS A 312 -5.82 3.66 -19.63
C LYS A 312 -5.96 2.39 -18.81
N THR A 313 -7.15 2.09 -18.31
CA THR A 313 -7.41 0.86 -17.57
C THR A 313 -8.66 0.15 -18.10
N ARG A 314 -8.67 -1.16 -17.96
CA ARG A 314 -9.82 -2.01 -18.23
C ARG A 314 -9.87 -3.17 -17.24
N PHE A 315 -11.06 -3.53 -16.81
CA PHE A 315 -11.35 -4.63 -15.91
C PHE A 315 -12.38 -5.55 -16.56
N GLY A 316 -12.09 -6.85 -16.66
CA GLY A 316 -12.97 -7.82 -17.29
C GLY A 316 -12.21 -9.07 -17.73
N ASP A 317 -12.92 -10.09 -18.19
CA ASP A 317 -12.33 -11.38 -18.58
C ASP A 317 -11.42 -11.97 -17.50
N GLY A 318 -11.74 -11.75 -16.22
CA GLY A 318 -10.92 -12.12 -15.08
C GLY A 318 -9.58 -11.39 -14.95
N LYS A 319 -9.34 -10.33 -15.74
CA LYS A 319 -8.02 -9.68 -15.88
C LYS A 319 -8.10 -8.17 -15.66
N ILE A 320 -6.93 -7.60 -15.39
CA ILE A 320 -6.70 -6.16 -15.23
C ILE A 320 -5.75 -5.71 -16.33
N TRP A 321 -6.13 -4.67 -17.07
CA TRP A 321 -5.25 -4.03 -18.07
C TRP A 321 -4.85 -2.64 -17.60
N LEU A 322 -3.58 -2.33 -17.76
CA LEU A 322 -3.00 -1.00 -17.60
C LEU A 322 -2.28 -0.65 -18.89
N ASN A 323 -2.70 0.44 -19.56
CA ASN A 323 -2.15 0.88 -20.83
C ASN A 323 -2.09 -0.25 -21.88
N ASP A 324 -3.19 -0.96 -22.04
CA ASP A 324 -3.39 -2.10 -22.96
C ASP A 324 -2.55 -3.36 -22.63
N ARG A 325 -1.86 -3.41 -21.48
CA ARG A 325 -1.10 -4.58 -21.05
C ARG A 325 -1.73 -5.22 -19.82
N VAL A 326 -1.83 -6.54 -19.79
CA VAL A 326 -2.34 -7.27 -18.60
C VAL A 326 -1.34 -7.18 -17.46
N ILE A 327 -1.85 -6.87 -16.28
CA ILE A 327 -1.09 -6.88 -15.02
C ILE A 327 -1.77 -7.80 -14.01
N GLN A 328 -0.98 -8.62 -13.34
CA GLN A 328 -1.40 -9.39 -12.17
C GLN A 328 -1.03 -8.61 -10.92
N ILE A 329 -1.93 -8.52 -9.95
CA ILE A 329 -1.66 -7.86 -8.68
C ILE A 329 -0.60 -8.65 -7.89
N LYS A 330 0.47 -7.96 -7.55
CA LYS A 330 1.62 -8.42 -6.79
C LYS A 330 1.98 -7.31 -5.83
N GLY A 331 1.44 -7.35 -4.62
CA GLY A 331 1.54 -6.16 -3.80
C GLY A 331 1.47 -6.42 -2.31
N TYR A 332 1.27 -5.34 -1.61
CA TYR A 332 1.19 -5.36 -0.16
C TYR A 332 -0.05 -4.64 0.34
N ALA A 333 -0.70 -5.22 1.34
CA ALA A 333 -1.57 -4.46 2.20
C ALA A 333 -0.70 -3.61 3.15
N GLN A 334 -1.12 -2.40 3.47
CA GLN A 334 -0.44 -1.51 4.42
C GLN A 334 -1.47 -0.70 5.22
N ARG A 335 -1.16 -0.42 6.48
CA ARG A 335 -2.02 0.45 7.29
C ARG A 335 -1.97 1.88 6.77
N THR A 336 -3.10 2.55 6.81
CA THR A 336 -3.24 3.93 6.32
C THR A 336 -2.46 4.95 7.14
N SER A 337 -2.14 4.62 8.37
CA SER A 337 -1.22 5.41 9.19
C SER A 337 0.21 5.38 8.67
N ASN A 338 0.61 4.34 7.93
CA ASN A 338 1.95 4.16 7.37
C ASN A 338 3.06 4.57 8.36
N GLU A 339 2.84 4.20 9.61
CA GLU A 339 3.50 4.74 10.80
C GLU A 339 4.99 4.37 10.91
N TRP A 340 5.69 5.21 11.66
CA TRP A 340 7.08 5.05 12.02
C TRP A 340 7.28 5.08 13.55
N PRO A 341 8.23 4.31 14.08
CA PRO A 341 8.52 4.26 15.51
C PRO A 341 8.82 5.63 16.10
N GLY A 342 8.16 5.96 17.22
CA GLY A 342 8.35 7.22 17.93
C GLY A 342 7.88 8.48 17.20
N VAL A 343 7.21 8.35 16.06
CA VAL A 343 6.73 9.46 15.23
C VAL A 343 5.24 9.31 14.89
N GLY A 344 4.76 8.07 14.78
CA GLY A 344 3.44 7.79 14.28
C GLY A 344 3.35 8.03 12.77
N MET A 345 2.25 8.63 12.30
CA MET A 345 1.98 8.80 10.88
C MET A 345 2.57 10.09 10.25
N SER A 346 3.05 11.02 11.05
CA SER A 346 3.40 12.37 10.60
C SER A 346 4.87 12.46 10.18
N VAL A 347 5.13 12.09 8.93
CA VAL A 347 6.46 12.11 8.30
C VAL A 347 6.49 13.05 7.10
N PRO A 348 7.67 13.54 6.65
CA PRO A 348 7.77 14.36 5.45
C PRO A 348 7.46 13.57 4.18
N ALA A 349 7.03 14.25 3.12
CA ALA A 349 6.59 13.65 1.86
C ALA A 349 7.63 12.73 1.21
N TRP A 350 8.92 13.08 1.28
CA TRP A 350 10.00 12.25 0.73
C TRP A 350 10.14 10.89 1.44
N LEU A 351 9.78 10.83 2.74
CA LEU A 351 9.84 9.58 3.50
C LEU A 351 8.65 8.65 3.15
N SER A 352 7.50 9.23 2.76
CA SER A 352 6.44 8.46 2.10
C SER A 352 6.92 7.89 0.76
N ASP A 353 7.64 8.70 -0.06
CA ASP A 353 8.23 8.25 -1.33
C ASP A 353 9.31 7.18 -1.12
N TYR A 354 10.07 7.27 -0.04
CA TYR A 354 11.02 6.23 0.35
C TYR A 354 10.31 4.91 0.65
N SER A 355 9.30 4.95 1.53
CA SER A 355 8.53 3.76 1.93
C SER A 355 7.80 3.10 0.75
N ASN A 356 7.07 3.88 -0.04
CA ASN A 356 6.30 3.38 -1.18
C ASN A 356 7.22 2.99 -2.36
N GLY A 357 8.34 3.69 -2.53
CA GLY A 357 9.37 3.37 -3.52
C GLY A 357 10.03 2.01 -3.28
N LEU A 358 10.24 1.63 -2.02
CA LEU A 358 10.74 0.28 -1.68
C LEU A 358 9.78 -0.82 -2.14
N MET A 359 8.46 -0.60 -2.10
CA MET A 359 7.52 -1.58 -2.65
C MET A 359 7.78 -1.80 -4.15
N VAL A 360 7.97 -0.73 -4.91
CA VAL A 360 8.30 -0.81 -6.35
C VAL A 360 9.66 -1.47 -6.60
N GLU A 361 10.67 -1.19 -5.78
CA GLU A 361 11.98 -1.84 -5.83
C GLU A 361 11.89 -3.34 -5.55
N GLY A 362 11.01 -3.75 -4.63
CA GLY A 362 10.63 -5.14 -4.37
C GLY A 362 9.73 -5.75 -5.43
N CYS A 363 9.52 -5.08 -6.56
CA CYS A 363 8.64 -5.48 -7.66
C CYS A 363 7.16 -5.59 -7.30
N ALA A 364 6.72 -4.97 -6.21
CA ALA A 364 5.29 -4.80 -5.96
C ALA A 364 4.70 -3.77 -6.92
N ASN A 365 3.45 -4.01 -7.36
CA ASN A 365 2.74 -3.10 -8.25
C ASN A 365 1.53 -2.43 -7.60
N LEU A 366 1.10 -2.90 -6.43
CA LEU A 366 -0.07 -2.34 -5.75
C LEU A 366 0.14 -2.27 -4.23
N VAL A 367 -0.32 -1.18 -3.64
CA VAL A 367 -0.60 -1.08 -2.20
C VAL A 367 -2.11 -1.06 -1.97
N ARG A 368 -2.60 -1.93 -1.09
CA ARG A 368 -3.96 -1.87 -0.55
C ARG A 368 -3.93 -1.22 0.82
N TRP A 369 -4.53 -0.06 0.94
CA TRP A 369 -4.63 0.64 2.21
C TRP A 369 -5.70 0.01 3.10
N MET A 370 -5.40 -0.18 4.38
CA MET A 370 -6.31 -0.81 5.35
C MET A 370 -6.64 0.15 6.48
N HIS A 371 -7.87 0.45 6.80
CA HIS A 371 -9.16 0.21 6.13
C HIS A 371 -9.92 1.54 6.09
N ILE A 372 -9.21 2.65 6.04
CA ILE A 372 -9.74 4.02 5.96
C ILE A 372 -8.96 4.77 4.87
N THR A 373 -9.54 5.84 4.34
CA THR A 373 -8.87 6.67 3.33
C THR A 373 -7.48 7.12 3.81
N PRO A 374 -6.42 6.86 3.04
CA PRO A 374 -5.06 7.25 3.42
C PRO A 374 -4.85 8.76 3.35
N TRP A 375 -3.76 9.22 3.93
CA TRP A 375 -3.35 10.62 3.84
C TRP A 375 -3.05 11.02 2.39
N LYS A 376 -3.45 12.23 1.99
CA LYS A 376 -3.20 12.79 0.64
C LYS A 376 -1.74 12.65 0.22
N GLN A 377 -0.82 12.90 1.13
CA GLN A 377 0.62 12.77 0.91
C GLN A 377 1.06 11.36 0.49
N ASP A 378 0.48 10.29 1.10
CA ASP A 378 0.78 8.92 0.72
C ASP A 378 0.17 8.55 -0.64
N ILE A 379 -1.00 9.09 -0.96
CA ILE A 379 -1.62 8.95 -2.29
C ILE A 379 -0.74 9.59 -3.36
N GLU A 380 -0.30 10.83 -3.15
CA GLU A 380 0.59 11.55 -4.06
C GLU A 380 1.98 10.90 -4.17
N SER A 381 2.44 10.27 -3.10
CA SER A 381 3.65 9.46 -3.13
C SER A 381 3.51 8.27 -4.08
N CYS A 382 2.37 7.57 -4.05
CA CYS A 382 2.09 6.48 -5.01
C CYS A 382 2.09 6.99 -6.45
N ASP A 383 1.56 8.20 -6.70
CA ASP A 383 1.64 8.83 -8.03
C ASP A 383 3.08 9.02 -8.49
N ARG A 384 3.95 9.55 -7.60
CA ARG A 384 5.36 9.83 -7.92
C ARG A 384 6.19 8.57 -8.12
N VAL A 385 5.97 7.51 -7.34
CA VAL A 385 6.77 6.28 -7.46
C VAL A 385 6.24 5.29 -8.50
N GLY A 386 5.04 5.54 -9.03
CA GLY A 386 4.40 4.62 -9.97
C GLY A 386 3.85 3.36 -9.28
N LEU A 387 3.23 3.49 -8.11
CA LEU A 387 2.63 2.40 -7.36
C LEU A 387 1.09 2.48 -7.46
N LEU A 388 0.45 1.47 -8.01
CA LEU A 388 -1.01 1.35 -8.03
C LEU A 388 -1.54 1.29 -6.59
N GLN A 389 -2.78 1.75 -6.37
CA GLN A 389 -3.38 1.66 -5.04
C GLN A 389 -4.87 1.33 -5.06
N ALA A 390 -5.32 0.63 -4.02
CA ALA A 390 -6.70 0.48 -3.64
C ALA A 390 -7.00 1.42 -2.48
N MET A 391 -7.92 2.35 -2.70
CA MET A 391 -8.30 3.38 -1.73
C MET A 391 -9.62 3.00 -1.05
N PRO A 392 -9.60 2.70 0.26
CA PRO A 392 -10.80 2.37 1.00
C PRO A 392 -11.59 3.61 1.42
N ALA A 393 -12.88 3.44 1.61
CA ALA A 393 -13.75 4.41 2.28
C ALA A 393 -13.39 4.49 3.78
N GLY A 394 -13.99 3.67 4.57
CA GLY A 394 -13.73 3.55 6.01
C GLY A 394 -14.59 2.41 6.55
N ASP A 395 -13.95 1.50 7.27
CA ASP A 395 -14.55 0.22 7.58
C ASP A 395 -14.07 -0.31 8.94
N ALA A 396 -14.93 -1.08 9.60
CA ALA A 396 -14.66 -1.89 10.78
C ALA A 396 -15.05 -3.36 10.54
N GLU A 397 -14.76 -3.88 9.37
CA GLU A 397 -14.91 -5.30 9.00
C GLU A 397 -16.35 -5.84 8.95
N LYS A 398 -17.36 -5.01 8.72
CA LYS A 398 -18.75 -5.50 8.52
C LYS A 398 -19.54 -4.53 7.66
N ASP A 399 -20.50 -5.06 6.94
CA ASP A 399 -21.58 -4.24 6.39
C ASP A 399 -22.36 -3.56 7.52
N ARG A 400 -22.83 -2.36 7.28
CA ARG A 400 -23.52 -1.53 8.26
C ARG A 400 -24.76 -0.92 7.63
N GLU A 401 -25.74 -0.64 8.46
CA GLU A 401 -27.00 -0.01 8.07
C GLU A 401 -27.17 1.37 8.71
N GLY A 402 -28.12 2.15 8.21
CA GLY A 402 -28.51 3.44 8.76
C GLY A 402 -27.37 4.44 8.80
N ARG A 403 -27.23 5.20 9.90
CA ARG A 403 -26.26 6.30 9.98
C ARG A 403 -24.79 5.85 9.78
N GLN A 404 -24.43 4.64 10.20
CA GLN A 404 -23.07 4.15 9.97
C GLN A 404 -22.78 3.89 8.49
N TRP A 405 -23.75 3.41 7.73
CA TRP A 405 -23.62 3.30 6.28
C TRP A 405 -23.56 4.67 5.61
N GLU A 406 -24.41 5.60 6.01
CA GLU A 406 -24.36 6.98 5.51
C GLU A 406 -23.00 7.64 5.78
N GLN A 407 -22.41 7.46 6.96
CA GLN A 407 -21.06 7.95 7.29
C GLN A 407 -20.00 7.36 6.33
N ARG A 408 -20.11 6.08 5.95
CA ARG A 408 -19.22 5.43 4.98
C ARG A 408 -19.40 6.03 3.58
N MET A 409 -20.63 6.23 3.16
CA MET A 409 -20.96 6.88 1.88
C MET A 409 -20.42 8.32 1.81
N GLU A 410 -20.56 9.09 2.88
CA GLU A 410 -20.04 10.45 2.99
C GLU A 410 -18.52 10.46 2.91
N LEU A 411 -17.85 9.54 3.59
CA LEU A 411 -16.39 9.42 3.54
C LEU A 411 -15.90 9.04 2.15
N MET A 412 -16.54 8.06 1.48
CA MET A 412 -16.18 7.66 0.10
C MET A 412 -16.38 8.82 -0.87
N ARG A 413 -17.49 9.54 -0.79
CA ARG A 413 -17.73 10.74 -1.61
C ARG A 413 -16.61 11.77 -1.48
N ASP A 414 -16.29 12.12 -0.23
CA ASP A 414 -15.27 13.12 0.06
C ASP A 414 -13.88 12.64 -0.39
N ALA A 415 -13.58 11.35 -0.22
CA ALA A 415 -12.35 10.74 -0.68
C ALA A 415 -12.22 10.75 -2.21
N ILE A 416 -13.28 10.44 -2.95
CA ILE A 416 -13.31 10.49 -4.41
C ILE A 416 -13.07 11.92 -4.89
N ILE A 417 -13.84 12.89 -4.40
CA ILE A 417 -13.73 14.30 -4.82
C ILE A 417 -12.32 14.84 -4.56
N TYR A 418 -11.75 14.53 -3.41
CA TYR A 418 -10.44 15.04 -3.01
C TYR A 418 -9.27 14.39 -3.77
N ASN A 419 -9.45 13.14 -4.26
CA ASN A 419 -8.35 12.36 -4.83
C ASN A 419 -8.57 11.94 -6.30
N ARG A 420 -9.66 12.30 -6.96
CA ARG A 420 -9.97 11.85 -8.34
C ARG A 420 -8.93 12.24 -9.40
N ASN A 421 -8.06 13.21 -9.11
CA ASN A 421 -6.97 13.60 -10.00
C ASN A 421 -5.67 12.78 -9.82
N ASN A 422 -5.64 11.80 -8.89
CA ASN A 422 -4.46 10.99 -8.62
C ASN A 422 -4.46 9.73 -9.51
N PRO A 423 -3.49 9.56 -10.43
CA PRO A 423 -3.49 8.46 -11.40
C PRO A 423 -3.24 7.09 -10.78
N SER A 424 -2.59 7.02 -9.62
CA SER A 424 -2.24 5.76 -8.95
C SER A 424 -3.44 5.01 -8.37
N ILE A 425 -4.57 5.70 -8.09
CA ILE A 425 -5.78 5.03 -7.62
C ILE A 425 -6.37 4.20 -8.76
N LEU A 426 -6.40 2.88 -8.57
CA LEU A 426 -6.93 1.93 -9.53
C LEU A 426 -8.26 1.35 -9.06
N PHE A 427 -8.39 1.18 -7.74
CA PHE A 427 -9.56 0.58 -7.10
C PHE A 427 -10.11 1.49 -6.01
N TYR A 428 -11.45 1.60 -5.98
CA TYR A 428 -12.19 2.11 -4.82
C TYR A 428 -12.74 0.92 -4.03
N GLU A 429 -12.39 0.81 -2.75
CA GLU A 429 -12.79 -0.28 -1.88
C GLU A 429 -13.91 0.16 -0.96
N CYS A 430 -15.09 -0.44 -1.09
CA CYS A 430 -16.30 -0.05 -0.38
C CYS A 430 -16.43 -0.68 1.01
N GLY A 431 -15.68 -1.72 1.29
CA GLY A 431 -15.65 -2.43 2.57
C GLY A 431 -14.53 -3.46 2.63
N ASN A 432 -14.05 -3.73 3.86
CA ASN A 432 -13.06 -4.77 4.09
C ASN A 432 -13.68 -6.17 4.14
N GLU A 433 -14.95 -6.28 4.49
CA GLU A 433 -15.75 -7.49 4.33
C GLU A 433 -16.88 -7.25 3.34
N SER A 434 -17.59 -8.32 2.97
CA SER A 434 -18.71 -8.24 2.04
C SER A 434 -19.72 -7.19 2.44
N ILE A 435 -20.18 -6.42 1.46
CA ILE A 435 -21.33 -5.54 1.59
C ILE A 435 -22.49 -6.11 0.79
N SER A 436 -23.72 -5.67 1.08
CA SER A 436 -24.88 -6.09 0.33
C SER A 436 -24.84 -5.61 -1.12
N ARG A 437 -25.60 -6.25 -1.98
CA ARG A 437 -25.76 -5.85 -3.38
C ARG A 437 -26.31 -4.41 -3.49
N GLU A 438 -27.26 -4.07 -2.63
CA GLU A 438 -27.86 -2.74 -2.56
C GLU A 438 -26.81 -1.67 -2.22
N HIS A 439 -25.98 -1.92 -1.22
CA HIS A 439 -24.89 -1.03 -0.83
C HIS A 439 -23.80 -0.92 -1.91
N MET A 440 -23.52 -2.02 -2.63
CA MET A 440 -22.59 -1.96 -3.77
C MET A 440 -23.12 -1.06 -4.90
N LEU A 441 -24.41 -1.13 -5.20
CA LEU A 441 -25.05 -0.26 -6.18
C LEU A 441 -25.03 1.21 -5.77
N GLU A 442 -25.24 1.53 -4.49
CA GLU A 442 -25.14 2.90 -3.96
C GLU A 442 -23.71 3.45 -4.09
N MET A 443 -22.70 2.67 -3.72
CA MET A 443 -21.29 3.06 -3.86
C MET A 443 -20.89 3.26 -5.33
N LYS A 444 -21.38 2.39 -6.22
CA LYS A 444 -21.15 2.52 -7.66
C LYS A 444 -21.78 3.80 -8.22
N ALA A 445 -23.02 4.10 -7.84
CA ALA A 445 -23.70 5.34 -8.22
C ALA A 445 -22.95 6.59 -7.71
N LEU A 446 -22.34 6.50 -6.54
CA LEU A 446 -21.51 7.56 -5.97
C LEU A 446 -20.25 7.80 -6.82
N ARG A 447 -19.50 6.72 -7.17
CA ARG A 447 -18.33 6.79 -8.05
C ARG A 447 -18.73 7.39 -9.41
N ASP A 448 -19.77 6.88 -10.03
CA ASP A 448 -20.23 7.31 -11.36
C ASP A 448 -20.65 8.79 -11.40
N ARG A 449 -21.08 9.32 -10.25
CA ARG A 449 -21.40 10.74 -10.12
C ARG A 449 -20.17 11.65 -9.99
N TYR A 450 -19.16 11.25 -9.23
CA TYR A 450 -18.06 12.15 -8.85
C TYR A 450 -16.73 11.85 -9.55
N ASP A 451 -16.59 10.65 -10.14
CA ASP A 451 -15.43 10.23 -10.91
C ASP A 451 -15.83 9.36 -12.12
N PRO A 452 -16.69 9.88 -13.02
CA PRO A 452 -17.22 9.11 -14.15
C PRO A 452 -16.15 8.74 -15.19
N HIS A 453 -15.05 9.50 -15.29
CA HIS A 453 -14.01 9.36 -16.31
C HIS A 453 -12.67 8.84 -15.78
N GLY A 454 -12.61 8.48 -14.49
CA GLY A 454 -11.35 8.04 -13.86
C GLY A 454 -10.91 6.63 -14.24
N GLU A 455 -11.76 5.85 -14.92
CA GLU A 455 -11.49 4.45 -15.29
C GLU A 455 -11.01 3.62 -14.09
N ARG A 456 -11.67 3.77 -12.92
CA ARG A 456 -11.35 3.07 -11.66
C ARG A 456 -12.42 2.04 -11.35
N ALA A 457 -12.00 0.81 -11.06
CA ALA A 457 -12.92 -0.22 -10.61
C ALA A 457 -13.39 0.03 -9.18
N ILE A 458 -14.65 -0.30 -8.91
CA ILE A 458 -15.24 -0.22 -7.59
C ILE A 458 -15.72 -1.59 -7.13
N GLY A 459 -15.41 -1.96 -5.89
CA GLY A 459 -15.70 -3.27 -5.34
C GLY A 459 -15.45 -3.33 -3.84
N SER A 460 -15.47 -4.54 -3.32
CA SER A 460 -15.20 -4.85 -1.92
C SER A 460 -14.53 -6.21 -1.83
N ARG A 461 -14.01 -6.58 -0.66
CA ARG A 461 -13.62 -7.95 -0.40
C ARG A 461 -14.82 -8.87 -0.57
N GLU A 462 -14.58 -10.10 -1.01
CA GLU A 462 -15.57 -11.11 -1.39
C GLU A 462 -16.22 -10.78 -2.73
N MET A 463 -17.43 -10.36 -2.81
CA MET A 463 -18.15 -10.03 -4.06
C MET A 463 -18.18 -11.19 -5.08
N LEU A 464 -18.11 -12.45 -4.62
CA LEU A 464 -17.97 -13.61 -5.50
C LEU A 464 -19.21 -13.85 -6.38
N ASP A 465 -20.40 -13.47 -5.87
CA ASP A 465 -21.70 -13.62 -6.54
C ASP A 465 -22.37 -12.28 -6.88
N ILE A 466 -21.74 -11.15 -6.51
CA ILE A 466 -22.28 -9.81 -6.77
C ILE A 466 -21.70 -9.28 -8.06
N ARG A 467 -22.42 -9.48 -9.16
CA ARG A 467 -21.99 -9.10 -10.52
C ARG A 467 -21.93 -7.60 -10.77
N GLU A 468 -22.54 -6.79 -9.92
CA GLU A 468 -22.48 -5.33 -9.97
C GLU A 468 -21.14 -4.78 -9.49
N ALA A 469 -20.41 -5.51 -8.67
CA ALA A 469 -19.02 -5.20 -8.33
C ALA A 469 -18.12 -5.38 -9.55
N GLU A 470 -17.12 -4.52 -9.69
CA GLU A 470 -16.21 -4.54 -10.84
C GLU A 470 -14.90 -5.30 -10.53
N TYR A 471 -14.71 -5.69 -9.26
CA TYR A 471 -13.68 -6.59 -8.79
C TYR A 471 -14.11 -7.20 -7.43
N GLY A 472 -13.43 -8.25 -7.04
CA GLY A 472 -13.64 -8.91 -5.75
C GLY A 472 -12.46 -9.79 -5.36
N GLY A 473 -12.67 -10.66 -4.41
CA GLY A 473 -11.71 -11.64 -3.94
C GLY A 473 -11.69 -11.75 -2.43
N GLU A 474 -11.25 -12.90 -1.97
CA GLU A 474 -11.20 -13.26 -0.57
C GLU A 474 -9.92 -12.81 0.12
N MET A 475 -9.88 -13.11 1.39
CA MET A 475 -8.71 -13.05 2.23
C MET A 475 -8.13 -14.46 2.42
N LEU A 476 -6.82 -14.63 2.23
CA LEU A 476 -6.07 -15.88 2.43
C LEU A 476 -6.38 -17.01 1.42
N TYR A 477 -7.33 -16.84 0.54
CA TYR A 477 -7.79 -17.89 -0.39
C TYR A 477 -7.69 -17.43 -1.84
N ILE A 478 -7.62 -18.41 -2.74
CA ILE A 478 -7.57 -18.15 -4.17
C ILE A 478 -8.96 -18.22 -4.74
N ASN A 479 -9.36 -17.12 -5.38
CA ASN A 479 -10.56 -17.06 -6.19
C ASN A 479 -10.20 -16.84 -7.65
N LYS A 480 -10.98 -17.41 -8.53
CA LYS A 480 -10.85 -17.31 -9.98
C LYS A 480 -12.16 -16.86 -10.60
N SER A 481 -12.08 -16.13 -11.67
CA SER A 481 -13.23 -15.79 -12.48
C SER A 481 -12.82 -15.55 -13.93
N LYS A 482 -13.75 -15.73 -14.85
CA LYS A 482 -13.64 -15.30 -16.25
C LYS A 482 -14.42 -14.03 -16.56
N HIS A 483 -15.01 -13.38 -15.54
CA HIS A 483 -15.78 -12.16 -15.69
C HIS A 483 -15.00 -10.95 -15.17
N HIS A 484 -15.10 -10.61 -13.89
CA HIS A 484 -14.36 -9.52 -13.31
C HIS A 484 -13.12 -10.03 -12.54
N PRO A 485 -12.08 -9.20 -12.39
CA PRO A 485 -10.86 -9.65 -11.73
C PRO A 485 -11.12 -10.00 -10.26
N MET A 486 -10.59 -11.16 -9.85
CA MET A 486 -10.55 -11.61 -8.47
C MET A 486 -9.10 -11.62 -7.98
N TRP A 487 -8.80 -10.89 -6.91
CA TRP A 487 -7.48 -10.87 -6.30
C TRP A 487 -7.57 -10.93 -4.78
N ALA A 488 -6.65 -11.65 -4.14
CA ALA A 488 -6.64 -11.77 -2.69
C ALA A 488 -6.26 -10.45 -2.04
N MET A 489 -7.16 -9.90 -1.23
CA MET A 489 -6.96 -8.60 -0.60
C MET A 489 -6.05 -8.64 0.61
N GLU A 490 -5.83 -9.82 1.18
CA GLU A 490 -4.88 -10.07 2.26
C GLU A 490 -4.45 -11.54 2.22
N TYR A 491 -3.22 -11.86 1.84
CA TYR A 491 -2.74 -13.22 1.98
C TYR A 491 -1.52 -13.29 2.89
N CYS A 492 -1.24 -14.48 3.45
CA CYS A 492 -0.13 -14.79 4.33
C CYS A 492 0.05 -13.82 5.50
N ARG A 493 -0.57 -14.14 6.62
CA ARG A 493 -0.50 -13.36 7.86
C ARG A 493 0.64 -13.75 8.78
N ASP A 494 1.49 -14.68 8.38
CA ASP A 494 2.61 -15.17 9.16
C ASP A 494 3.54 -14.02 9.55
N GLU A 495 4.17 -14.14 10.71
CA GLU A 495 5.09 -13.16 11.25
C GLU A 495 6.52 -13.67 11.17
N GLY A 496 7.47 -12.77 11.01
CA GLY A 496 8.89 -13.05 10.97
C GLY A 496 9.71 -11.94 11.58
N LEU A 497 10.71 -12.32 12.36
CA LEU A 497 11.56 -11.40 13.11
C LEU A 497 12.85 -11.12 12.33
N ARG A 498 13.13 -9.83 12.06
CA ARG A 498 14.37 -9.45 11.38
C ARG A 498 15.62 -9.86 12.17
N LYS A 499 15.54 -9.88 13.47
CA LYS A 499 16.65 -10.22 14.39
C LYS A 499 17.22 -11.62 14.19
N TYR A 500 16.43 -12.59 13.70
CA TYR A 500 16.80 -13.99 13.62
C TYR A 500 16.94 -14.44 12.19
N TRP A 501 18.16 -14.80 11.77
CA TRP A 501 18.39 -15.35 10.44
C TRP A 501 17.80 -16.74 10.28
N ASP A 502 18.26 -17.67 11.14
CA ASP A 502 17.93 -19.08 11.06
C ASP A 502 18.07 -19.75 12.45
N GLU A 503 17.97 -21.07 12.49
CA GLU A 503 18.17 -21.86 13.71
C GLU A 503 19.65 -22.21 14.00
N TYR A 504 20.57 -21.84 13.08
CA TYR A 504 21.96 -22.28 13.10
C TYR A 504 22.93 -21.17 13.52
N SER A 505 22.50 -19.94 13.56
CA SER A 505 23.32 -18.79 13.90
C SER A 505 22.75 -17.96 15.06
N TYR A 506 23.63 -17.34 15.84
CA TYR A 506 23.24 -16.47 16.94
C TYR A 506 22.45 -15.26 16.44
N PRO A 507 21.33 -14.88 17.09
CA PRO A 507 20.79 -15.35 18.38
C PRO A 507 19.78 -16.50 18.28
N TYR A 508 20.02 -17.53 17.58
CA TYR A 508 19.26 -18.76 17.36
C TYR A 508 17.73 -18.65 17.57
N HIS A 509 16.97 -19.00 16.55
CA HIS A 509 15.52 -19.07 16.66
C HIS A 509 14.99 -20.26 15.86
N ARG A 510 14.51 -21.29 16.56
CA ARG A 510 13.90 -22.45 15.95
C ARG A 510 12.42 -22.21 15.69
N GLU A 511 11.90 -22.85 14.65
CA GLU A 511 10.46 -22.98 14.49
C GLU A 511 9.86 -23.65 15.74
N GLY A 512 8.86 -23.02 16.34
CA GLY A 512 8.31 -23.45 17.60
C GLY A 512 8.86 -22.76 18.83
N ASP A 513 9.98 -22.03 18.73
CA ASP A 513 10.48 -21.17 19.79
C ASP A 513 9.76 -19.81 19.77
N GLY A 514 9.11 -19.42 20.85
CA GLY A 514 8.48 -18.11 20.93
C GLY A 514 7.30 -18.05 21.88
N ASN A 515 6.57 -16.96 21.84
CA ASN A 515 5.41 -16.75 22.69
C ASN A 515 4.25 -17.65 22.27
N SER A 516 3.80 -18.48 23.20
CA SER A 516 2.67 -19.39 23.02
C SER A 516 1.29 -18.73 23.08
N SER A 517 1.22 -17.41 23.19
CA SER A 517 -0.04 -16.68 23.29
C SER A 517 -0.28 -15.83 22.05
N PHE A 518 -1.27 -16.21 21.28
CA PHE A 518 -1.87 -15.36 20.28
C PHE A 518 -2.99 -14.56 20.92
N HIS A 519 -2.89 -13.25 20.88
CA HIS A 519 -3.95 -12.35 21.30
C HIS A 519 -4.40 -11.50 20.12
N SER A 520 -5.66 -11.63 19.73
CA SER A 520 -6.30 -10.67 18.86
C SER A 520 -7.27 -9.84 19.68
N ALA A 521 -6.98 -8.56 19.85
CA ALA A 521 -7.87 -7.64 20.54
C ALA A 521 -9.20 -7.50 19.81
N ALA A 522 -9.21 -7.56 18.47
CA ALA A 522 -10.41 -7.46 17.65
C ALA A 522 -11.41 -8.57 17.87
N THR A 523 -10.93 -9.77 18.12
CA THR A 523 -11.81 -10.93 18.27
C THR A 523 -12.02 -11.30 19.72
N ASN A 524 -11.31 -10.66 20.65
CA ASN A 524 -11.20 -11.03 22.07
C ASN A 524 -10.94 -12.54 22.28
N THR A 525 -10.32 -13.17 21.29
CA THR A 525 -10.01 -14.58 21.27
C THR A 525 -8.55 -14.78 21.67
N MET A 526 -8.31 -14.79 22.97
CA MET A 526 -7.17 -15.53 23.52
C MET A 526 -7.44 -17.00 23.25
N LYS A 527 -6.88 -17.54 22.20
CA LYS A 527 -6.84 -18.99 22.06
C LYS A 527 -5.67 -19.50 22.88
N LYS A 528 -5.98 -19.97 24.08
CA LYS A 528 -5.11 -20.89 24.82
C LYS A 528 -4.85 -22.06 23.87
N ASN A 529 -3.58 -22.35 23.58
CA ASN A 529 -3.07 -23.47 22.82
C ASN A 529 -2.93 -23.29 21.29
N VAL A 530 -2.97 -22.08 20.75
CA VAL A 530 -2.38 -21.88 19.42
C VAL A 530 -0.91 -21.49 19.65
N ASP A 531 -0.01 -22.30 19.14
CA ASP A 531 1.42 -22.01 19.25
C ASP A 531 1.77 -20.83 18.33
N ALA A 532 1.95 -19.65 18.93
CA ALA A 532 2.35 -18.46 18.18
C ALA A 532 3.72 -18.62 17.50
N ALA A 533 4.54 -19.54 18.01
CA ALA A 533 5.79 -19.90 17.40
C ALA A 533 5.61 -20.59 16.03
N ALA A 534 4.46 -21.23 15.79
CA ALA A 534 4.18 -21.86 14.51
C ALA A 534 4.13 -20.86 13.33
N TYR A 535 3.98 -19.56 13.57
CA TYR A 535 3.96 -18.52 12.55
C TYR A 535 4.89 -17.34 12.81
N ASN A 536 5.61 -17.35 13.92
CA ASN A 536 6.63 -16.35 14.26
C ASN A 536 8.01 -16.86 13.81
N HIS A 537 8.23 -16.82 12.52
CA HIS A 537 9.37 -17.41 11.86
C HIS A 537 10.69 -16.65 12.08
N ASN A 538 11.81 -17.33 11.94
CA ASN A 538 13.07 -16.71 11.55
C ASN A 538 13.04 -16.29 10.07
N GLN A 539 14.05 -15.58 9.57
CA GLN A 539 14.04 -15.05 8.20
C GLN A 539 14.05 -16.16 7.14
N ASP A 540 14.79 -17.26 7.35
CA ASP A 540 14.84 -18.39 6.42
C ASP A 540 13.45 -19.01 6.24
N ALA A 541 12.80 -19.40 7.33
CA ALA A 541 11.49 -20.02 7.32
C ALA A 541 10.40 -19.07 6.79
N PHE A 542 10.49 -17.79 7.16
CA PHE A 542 9.55 -16.77 6.68
C PHE A 542 9.65 -16.57 5.16
N THR A 543 10.86 -16.61 4.62
CA THR A 543 11.10 -16.53 3.17
C THR A 543 10.51 -17.74 2.43
N ILE A 544 10.76 -18.95 2.93
CA ILE A 544 10.21 -20.18 2.34
C ILE A 544 8.68 -20.13 2.34
N GLU A 545 8.07 -19.69 3.45
CA GLU A 545 6.61 -19.56 3.54
C GLU A 545 6.06 -18.58 2.49
N GLN A 546 6.72 -17.43 2.26
CA GLN A 546 6.30 -16.47 1.23
C GLN A 546 6.38 -17.08 -0.19
N VAL A 547 7.42 -17.85 -0.47
CA VAL A 547 7.56 -18.55 -1.77
C VAL A 547 6.43 -19.56 -1.96
N CYS A 548 6.13 -20.37 -0.96
CA CYS A 548 5.04 -21.35 -1.00
C CYS A 548 3.69 -20.67 -1.26
N ARG A 549 3.40 -19.58 -0.54
CA ARG A 549 2.12 -18.86 -0.67
C ARG A 549 1.96 -18.21 -2.02
N TRP A 550 3.00 -17.55 -2.52
CA TRP A 550 2.92 -16.91 -3.82
C TRP A 550 2.81 -17.94 -4.96
N TYR A 551 3.45 -19.08 -4.84
CA TYR A 551 3.34 -20.16 -5.86
C TYR A 551 1.90 -20.56 -6.14
N ASP A 552 1.05 -20.61 -5.14
CA ASP A 552 -0.36 -20.97 -5.31
C ASP A 552 -1.10 -19.93 -6.17
N TYR A 553 -0.84 -18.62 -5.99
CA TYR A 553 -1.39 -17.55 -6.82
C TYR A 553 -0.79 -17.54 -8.22
N TRP A 554 0.50 -17.84 -8.33
CA TRP A 554 1.20 -17.90 -9.62
C TRP A 554 0.65 -19.01 -10.51
N ARG A 555 0.25 -20.16 -9.96
CA ARG A 555 -0.36 -21.26 -10.73
C ARG A 555 -1.67 -20.85 -11.42
N GLU A 556 -2.42 -19.94 -10.84
CA GLU A 556 -3.75 -19.51 -11.32
C GLU A 556 -3.71 -18.20 -12.12
N ARG A 557 -2.52 -17.75 -12.55
CA ARG A 557 -2.31 -16.46 -13.23
C ARG A 557 -2.92 -16.43 -14.63
N PRO A 558 -3.09 -15.25 -15.24
CA PRO A 558 -3.40 -15.12 -16.66
C PRO A 558 -2.46 -15.97 -17.54
N GLY A 559 -3.02 -16.66 -18.53
CA GLY A 559 -2.30 -17.61 -19.41
C GLY A 559 -2.41 -19.09 -19.00
N THR A 560 -3.13 -19.41 -17.93
CA THR A 560 -3.36 -20.78 -17.47
C THR A 560 -4.79 -21.28 -17.72
N GLY A 561 -5.56 -20.55 -18.52
CA GLY A 561 -6.95 -20.84 -18.86
C GLY A 561 -7.78 -19.56 -18.93
N GLU A 562 -9.10 -19.70 -19.07
CA GLU A 562 -10.05 -18.56 -19.10
C GLU A 562 -10.35 -18.04 -17.71
N ARG A 563 -10.60 -18.96 -16.74
CA ARG A 563 -10.77 -18.58 -15.34
C ARG A 563 -9.42 -18.43 -14.68
N VAL A 564 -9.12 -17.22 -14.22
CA VAL A 564 -7.83 -16.88 -13.65
C VAL A 564 -7.97 -16.10 -12.33
N SER A 565 -6.92 -16.12 -11.54
CA SER A 565 -6.74 -15.22 -10.41
C SER A 565 -5.92 -14.01 -10.85
N SER A 566 -6.42 -12.82 -10.52
CA SER A 566 -5.68 -11.57 -10.77
C SER A 566 -4.60 -11.29 -9.71
N GLY A 567 -4.21 -12.29 -8.91
CA GLY A 567 -3.11 -12.20 -7.95
C GLY A 567 -3.54 -11.85 -6.54
N GLY A 568 -2.74 -11.03 -5.84
CA GLY A 568 -3.07 -10.66 -4.47
C GLY A 568 -2.04 -9.78 -3.77
N VAL A 569 -2.40 -9.29 -2.60
CA VAL A 569 -1.53 -8.50 -1.74
C VAL A 569 -1.22 -9.23 -0.44
N LYS A 570 0.08 -9.28 -0.11
CA LYS A 570 0.55 -9.86 1.14
C LYS A 570 0.28 -8.90 2.29
N ILE A 571 -0.27 -9.38 3.39
CA ILE A 571 -0.39 -8.60 4.61
C ILE A 571 0.81 -8.89 5.50
N ILE A 572 1.77 -7.98 5.66
CA ILE A 572 1.77 -6.54 5.40
C ILE A 572 3.14 -6.15 4.79
N PHE A 573 3.30 -4.91 4.30
CA PHE A 573 4.60 -4.44 3.80
C PHE A 573 5.62 -4.22 4.90
N SER A 574 5.30 -3.35 5.87
CA SER A 574 6.17 -3.07 7.01
C SER A 574 5.53 -3.50 8.33
N ASP A 575 6.35 -3.85 9.30
CA ASP A 575 5.88 -4.07 10.66
C ASP A 575 5.09 -2.85 11.15
N THR A 576 3.99 -3.08 11.88
CA THR A 576 3.00 -2.04 12.18
C THR A 576 2.58 -2.07 13.65
N ASN A 577 2.32 -0.91 14.23
CA ASN A 577 1.82 -0.77 15.60
C ASN A 577 0.37 -1.28 15.75
N THR A 578 -0.36 -1.41 14.64
CA THR A 578 -1.75 -1.85 14.64
C THR A 578 -1.87 -3.37 14.62
N HIS A 579 -2.98 -3.89 15.13
CA HIS A 579 -3.30 -5.32 15.12
C HIS A 579 -2.16 -6.17 15.70
N TYR A 580 -1.66 -5.75 16.88
CA TYR A 580 -0.57 -6.41 17.56
C TYR A 580 -0.94 -7.84 17.96
N ARG A 581 0.07 -8.70 18.14
CA ARG A 581 -0.08 -10.09 18.50
C ARG A 581 1.03 -10.51 19.46
N GLY A 582 0.66 -11.40 20.41
CA GLY A 582 1.59 -11.86 21.41
C GLY A 582 1.86 -10.82 22.50
N VAL A 583 3.10 -10.70 22.97
CA VAL A 583 3.51 -9.78 24.05
C VAL A 583 4.09 -8.47 23.53
N GLU A 584 4.43 -8.39 22.26
CA GLU A 584 4.94 -7.16 21.66
C GLU A 584 3.82 -6.20 21.31
N ASN A 585 4.12 -4.91 21.34
CA ASN A 585 3.18 -3.82 21.08
C ASN A 585 2.92 -3.59 19.59
N TYR A 586 3.41 -4.46 18.71
CA TYR A 586 3.29 -4.29 17.27
C TYR A 586 3.26 -5.64 16.56
N ARG A 587 2.77 -5.63 15.33
CA ARG A 587 2.68 -6.79 14.44
C ARG A 587 3.94 -6.87 13.57
N ARG A 588 4.49 -8.09 13.37
CA ARG A 588 5.76 -8.37 12.67
C ARG A 588 5.58 -9.11 11.35
N SER A 589 4.41 -9.00 10.75
CA SER A 589 4.13 -9.64 9.45
C SER A 589 4.75 -8.89 8.26
N GLY A 590 5.46 -7.80 8.47
CA GLY A 590 6.12 -7.04 7.42
C GLY A 590 7.23 -7.82 6.72
N VAL A 591 7.39 -7.60 5.41
CA VAL A 591 8.59 -8.01 4.67
C VAL A 591 9.75 -7.03 4.88
N THR A 592 9.45 -5.88 5.46
CA THR A 592 10.41 -4.96 6.07
C THR A 592 10.08 -4.79 7.54
N ASP A 593 11.04 -4.39 8.35
CA ASP A 593 10.75 -3.95 9.71
C ASP A 593 10.07 -2.57 9.72
N ALA A 594 9.75 -2.06 10.91
CA ALA A 594 9.08 -0.75 11.05
C ALA A 594 9.95 0.44 10.60
N MET A 595 11.28 0.27 10.53
CA MET A 595 12.22 1.26 10.00
C MET A 595 12.48 1.07 8.50
N ARG A 596 11.69 0.22 7.81
CA ARG A 596 11.80 -0.12 6.38
C ARG A 596 13.15 -0.77 6.02
N ILE A 597 13.75 -1.52 6.95
CA ILE A 597 14.88 -2.40 6.65
C ILE A 597 14.33 -3.71 6.10
N PRO A 598 14.70 -4.12 4.88
CA PRO A 598 14.23 -5.37 4.29
C PRO A 598 14.60 -6.59 5.14
N LYS A 599 13.67 -7.54 5.24
CA LYS A 599 13.89 -8.92 5.65
C LYS A 599 14.09 -9.77 4.39
N ASP A 600 14.61 -10.98 4.50
CA ASP A 600 14.86 -11.84 3.35
C ASP A 600 13.65 -12.07 2.43
N PRO A 601 12.40 -12.24 2.91
CA PRO A 601 11.25 -12.38 2.04
C PRO A 601 10.99 -11.21 1.10
N PHE A 602 11.49 -10.00 1.39
CA PHE A 602 11.45 -8.88 0.46
C PHE A 602 12.18 -9.21 -0.84
N TYR A 603 13.37 -9.80 -0.76
CA TYR A 603 14.16 -10.18 -1.92
C TYR A 603 13.56 -11.39 -2.65
N ALA A 604 12.94 -12.33 -1.93
CA ALA A 604 12.18 -13.41 -2.55
C ALA A 604 11.00 -12.89 -3.38
N HIS A 605 10.24 -11.92 -2.85
CA HIS A 605 9.19 -11.27 -3.63
C HIS A 605 9.74 -10.56 -4.86
N ARG A 606 10.84 -9.83 -4.76
CA ARG A 606 11.49 -9.19 -5.91
C ARG A 606 11.77 -10.19 -7.04
N VAL A 607 12.30 -11.35 -6.70
CA VAL A 607 12.59 -12.42 -7.68
C VAL A 607 11.31 -12.96 -8.31
N MET A 608 10.28 -13.23 -7.50
CA MET A 608 9.04 -13.87 -7.96
C MET A 608 8.10 -12.91 -8.71
N TRP A 609 8.13 -11.62 -8.33
CA TRP A 609 7.24 -10.58 -8.84
C TRP A 609 7.82 -9.77 -10.00
N ASN A 610 9.00 -10.12 -10.42
CA ASN A 610 9.73 -9.48 -11.48
C ASN A 610 9.05 -9.69 -12.85
N GLY A 611 8.16 -8.80 -13.21
CA GLY A 611 7.37 -8.83 -14.44
C GLY A 611 5.89 -8.48 -14.19
N TRP A 612 5.16 -8.26 -15.24
CA TRP A 612 3.75 -7.84 -15.18
C TRP A 612 2.80 -8.98 -14.81
N VAL A 613 3.01 -10.14 -15.40
CA VAL A 613 2.36 -11.42 -15.05
C VAL A 613 3.47 -12.47 -14.87
N ASP A 614 4.05 -12.96 -15.95
CA ASP A 614 5.21 -13.85 -15.89
C ASP A 614 6.48 -13.06 -15.51
N PRO A 615 7.47 -13.67 -14.85
CA PRO A 615 8.78 -13.06 -14.66
C PRO A 615 9.42 -12.68 -15.98
N GLU A 616 9.98 -11.46 -16.07
CA GLU A 616 10.54 -10.90 -17.32
C GLU A 616 12.06 -10.76 -17.31
N THR A 617 12.67 -10.64 -16.14
CA THR A 617 14.12 -10.49 -15.98
C THR A 617 14.66 -11.60 -15.09
N PRO A 618 15.73 -12.32 -15.47
CA PRO A 618 16.36 -13.29 -14.59
C PRO A 618 16.85 -12.64 -13.29
N ASP A 619 16.45 -13.20 -12.16
CA ASP A 619 16.87 -12.73 -10.83
C ASP A 619 17.02 -13.93 -9.87
N ILE A 620 17.86 -13.75 -8.85
CA ILE A 620 18.29 -14.79 -7.92
C ILE A 620 18.63 -14.20 -6.56
N HIS A 621 18.26 -14.90 -5.48
CA HIS A 621 18.58 -14.54 -4.10
C HIS A 621 18.96 -15.77 -3.28
N ILE A 622 20.10 -15.73 -2.58
CA ILE A 622 20.46 -16.73 -1.57
C ILE A 622 19.82 -16.29 -0.26
N VAL A 623 19.02 -17.15 0.37
CA VAL A 623 18.35 -16.86 1.63
C VAL A 623 19.36 -16.91 2.79
N GLY A 624 19.35 -15.87 3.64
CA GLY A 624 20.18 -15.77 4.82
C GLY A 624 21.58 -15.19 4.59
N HIS A 625 22.55 -15.69 5.31
CA HIS A 625 23.94 -15.22 5.30
C HIS A 625 24.95 -16.39 5.17
N TRP A 626 26.24 -16.07 5.06
CA TRP A 626 27.29 -17.08 4.99
C TRP A 626 28.40 -16.87 6.03
N ASN A 627 27.99 -16.80 7.32
CA ASN A 627 28.88 -16.72 8.49
C ASN A 627 28.41 -17.72 9.56
N TYR A 628 29.10 -18.85 9.66
CA TYR A 628 28.75 -19.92 10.60
C TYR A 628 29.99 -20.47 11.31
N GLU A 629 29.77 -21.37 12.25
CA GLU A 629 30.85 -22.11 12.92
C GLU A 629 31.42 -23.21 12.02
N ALA A 630 32.71 -23.43 12.11
CA ALA A 630 33.36 -24.47 11.32
C ALA A 630 32.78 -25.86 11.66
N GLY A 631 32.51 -26.63 10.63
CA GLY A 631 31.93 -27.98 10.75
C GLY A 631 30.40 -28.05 10.73
N LEU A 632 29.71 -26.90 10.69
CA LEU A 632 28.26 -26.88 10.48
C LEU A 632 27.88 -27.45 9.12
N VAL A 633 26.83 -28.26 9.08
CA VAL A 633 26.15 -28.70 7.85
C VAL A 633 24.71 -28.29 7.92
N LYS A 634 24.25 -27.48 6.96
CA LYS A 634 22.87 -26.95 6.92
C LYS A 634 22.29 -27.00 5.51
N PRO A 635 20.96 -26.93 5.37
CA PRO A 635 20.37 -26.63 4.07
C PRO A 635 20.71 -25.19 3.64
N VAL A 636 20.89 -24.98 2.34
CA VAL A 636 20.96 -23.67 1.71
C VAL A 636 19.78 -23.54 0.76
N HIS A 637 19.04 -22.45 0.89
CA HIS A 637 17.89 -22.13 0.06
C HIS A 637 18.21 -20.98 -0.87
N VAL A 638 17.79 -21.11 -2.13
CA VAL A 638 17.94 -20.09 -3.14
C VAL A 638 16.59 -19.85 -3.81
N VAL A 639 16.19 -18.59 -3.91
CA VAL A 639 15.01 -18.20 -4.66
C VAL A 639 15.45 -17.69 -6.03
N SER A 640 14.91 -18.28 -7.11
CA SER A 640 15.21 -17.83 -8.47
C SER A 640 14.01 -18.05 -9.40
N ASN A 641 13.91 -17.20 -10.41
CA ASN A 641 12.94 -17.33 -11.49
C ASN A 641 13.52 -18.01 -12.75
N THR A 642 14.77 -18.50 -12.68
CA THR A 642 15.42 -19.27 -13.74
C THR A 642 14.99 -20.74 -13.75
N GLU A 643 15.42 -21.52 -14.75
CA GLU A 643 15.02 -22.94 -14.89
C GLU A 643 15.86 -23.88 -14.02
N GLN A 644 17.11 -23.50 -13.74
CA GLN A 644 18.06 -24.28 -12.94
C GLN A 644 18.88 -23.34 -12.07
N VAL A 645 19.29 -23.83 -10.90
CA VAL A 645 20.24 -23.11 -10.03
C VAL A 645 21.38 -24.06 -9.66
N GLU A 646 22.63 -23.63 -9.94
CA GLU A 646 23.84 -24.32 -9.54
C GLU A 646 24.53 -23.53 -8.41
N LEU A 647 24.95 -24.23 -7.34
CA LEU A 647 25.61 -23.61 -6.19
C LEU A 647 27.10 -23.92 -6.21
N PHE A 648 27.91 -22.91 -5.91
CA PHE A 648 29.36 -23.04 -5.80
C PHE A 648 29.84 -22.59 -4.44
N LEU A 649 30.81 -23.31 -3.86
CA LEU A 649 31.49 -22.92 -2.65
C LEU A 649 32.99 -22.82 -2.93
N ASN A 650 33.58 -21.64 -2.78
CA ASN A 650 34.99 -21.38 -3.08
C ASN A 650 35.41 -21.85 -4.50
N GLY A 651 34.53 -21.61 -5.49
CA GLY A 651 34.76 -22.01 -6.88
C GLY A 651 34.47 -23.48 -7.21
N ARG A 652 34.15 -24.32 -6.21
CA ARG A 652 33.81 -25.73 -6.38
C ARG A 652 32.28 -25.87 -6.51
N SER A 653 31.81 -26.47 -7.60
CA SER A 653 30.39 -26.77 -7.77
C SER A 653 29.90 -27.80 -6.74
N LEU A 654 28.76 -27.49 -6.14
CA LEU A 654 28.00 -28.39 -5.25
C LEU A 654 26.82 -29.07 -5.97
N GLY A 655 26.68 -28.81 -7.29
CA GLY A 655 25.60 -29.33 -8.11
C GLY A 655 24.37 -28.44 -8.17
N PHE A 656 23.28 -29.00 -8.64
CA PHE A 656 22.01 -28.30 -8.85
C PHE A 656 21.07 -28.49 -7.66
N GLY A 657 20.33 -27.40 -7.33
CA GLY A 657 19.33 -27.42 -6.26
C GLY A 657 18.08 -28.20 -6.63
N GLU A 658 17.44 -28.83 -5.63
CA GLU A 658 16.12 -29.43 -5.78
C GLU A 658 15.07 -28.32 -5.88
N GLN A 659 14.39 -28.22 -7.03
CA GLN A 659 13.37 -27.21 -7.28
C GLN A 659 12.03 -27.61 -6.65
N LYS A 660 11.42 -26.67 -5.90
CA LYS A 660 10.03 -26.74 -5.40
C LYS A 660 9.33 -25.40 -5.61
N TYR A 661 8.01 -25.45 -5.69
CA TYR A 661 7.19 -24.23 -5.80
C TYR A 661 7.66 -23.28 -6.90
N ARG A 662 8.16 -23.79 -8.02
CA ARG A 662 8.70 -23.09 -9.18
C ARG A 662 9.94 -22.24 -8.90
N PHE A 663 10.03 -21.58 -7.74
CA PHE A 663 11.00 -20.55 -7.42
C PHE A 663 12.01 -20.94 -6.35
N LEU A 664 11.76 -21.99 -5.57
CA LEU A 664 12.61 -22.40 -4.45
C LEU A 664 13.55 -23.54 -4.89
N TYR A 665 14.85 -23.32 -4.73
CA TYR A 665 15.90 -24.32 -4.95
C TYR A 665 16.57 -24.64 -3.62
N THR A 666 16.57 -25.93 -3.22
CA THR A 666 17.13 -26.37 -1.95
C THR A 666 18.34 -27.26 -2.16
N PHE A 667 19.41 -26.94 -1.45
CA PHE A 667 20.61 -27.74 -1.32
C PHE A 667 20.65 -28.32 0.11
N PRO A 668 20.23 -29.56 0.35
CA PRO A 668 19.84 -30.00 1.69
C PRO A 668 20.99 -30.18 2.67
N ARG A 669 22.22 -30.34 2.18
CA ARG A 669 23.39 -30.61 3.01
C ARG A 669 24.62 -29.88 2.49
N VAL A 670 24.81 -28.64 2.87
CA VAL A 670 26.00 -27.84 2.53
C VAL A 670 26.86 -27.72 3.77
N ALA A 671 28.09 -28.22 3.69
CA ALA A 671 29.08 -28.03 4.76
C ALA A 671 29.62 -26.61 4.68
N TYR A 672 29.61 -25.89 5.80
CA TYR A 672 30.15 -24.56 5.87
C TYR A 672 31.69 -24.57 5.71
N GLU A 673 32.17 -23.81 4.78
CA GLU A 673 33.56 -23.42 4.58
C GLU A 673 33.61 -21.89 4.43
N ALA A 674 34.49 -21.20 5.14
CA ALA A 674 34.65 -19.76 4.99
C ALA A 674 35.09 -19.40 3.56
N GLY A 675 34.57 -18.33 3.03
CA GLY A 675 34.83 -17.84 1.67
C GLY A 675 33.58 -17.41 0.94
N GLU A 676 33.48 -17.75 -0.35
CA GLU A 676 32.40 -17.32 -1.23
C GLU A 676 31.40 -18.44 -1.51
N LEU A 677 30.13 -18.16 -1.26
CA LEU A 677 28.99 -18.97 -1.68
C LEU A 677 28.33 -18.28 -2.88
N VAL A 678 28.33 -18.95 -4.04
CA VAL A 678 27.83 -18.36 -5.29
C VAL A 678 26.67 -19.20 -5.81
N ALA A 679 25.53 -18.60 -6.03
CA ALA A 679 24.41 -19.23 -6.74
C ALA A 679 24.33 -18.66 -8.15
N VAL A 680 24.21 -19.57 -9.13
CA VAL A 680 24.13 -19.26 -10.56
C VAL A 680 22.82 -19.74 -11.12
N GLY A 681 21.99 -18.81 -11.59
CA GLY A 681 20.73 -19.11 -12.29
C GLY A 681 21.00 -19.36 -13.78
N ARG A 682 20.43 -20.48 -14.29
CA ARG A 682 20.64 -20.93 -15.67
C ARG A 682 19.31 -21.17 -16.39
N ASP A 683 19.35 -21.08 -17.73
CA ASP A 683 18.25 -21.57 -18.56
C ASP A 683 18.24 -23.10 -18.69
N ALA A 684 17.30 -23.63 -19.45
CA ALA A 684 17.16 -25.07 -19.68
C ALA A 684 18.39 -25.69 -20.39
N ASP A 685 19.11 -24.91 -21.19
CA ASP A 685 20.29 -25.33 -21.92
C ASP A 685 21.57 -25.21 -21.09
N GLY A 686 21.47 -24.77 -19.83
CA GLY A 686 22.59 -24.62 -18.91
C GLY A 686 23.38 -23.30 -19.05
N LYS A 687 22.93 -22.36 -19.88
CA LYS A 687 23.55 -21.05 -20.02
C LYS A 687 23.25 -20.20 -18.77
N GLU A 688 24.29 -19.54 -18.24
CA GLU A 688 24.15 -18.60 -17.13
C GLU A 688 23.33 -17.38 -17.53
N LEU A 689 22.33 -17.04 -16.72
CA LEU A 689 21.47 -15.89 -16.87
C LEU A 689 21.71 -14.82 -15.79
N CYS A 690 21.94 -15.25 -14.55
CA CYS A 690 22.20 -14.37 -13.42
C CYS A 690 23.02 -15.08 -12.35
N ARG A 691 23.61 -14.31 -11.43
CA ARG A 691 24.32 -14.85 -10.26
C ARG A 691 24.26 -13.93 -9.06
N ILE A 692 24.43 -14.50 -7.89
CA ILE A 692 24.59 -13.79 -6.62
C ILE A 692 25.73 -14.41 -5.81
N VAL A 693 26.43 -13.60 -5.03
CA VAL A 693 27.55 -14.02 -4.18
C VAL A 693 27.27 -13.59 -2.75
N LEU A 694 27.36 -14.51 -1.81
CA LEU A 694 27.50 -14.25 -0.38
C LEU A 694 28.93 -14.57 0.06
N CYS A 695 29.53 -13.68 0.84
CA CYS A 695 30.88 -13.87 1.36
C CYS A 695 30.85 -14.03 2.89
N THR A 696 31.72 -14.89 3.41
CA THR A 696 32.07 -14.85 4.82
C THR A 696 32.74 -13.51 5.11
N VAL A 697 32.28 -12.79 6.11
CA VAL A 697 32.84 -11.51 6.53
C VAL A 697 33.79 -11.70 7.73
N GLY A 698 34.68 -10.74 7.89
CA GLY A 698 35.66 -10.72 8.98
C GLY A 698 35.05 -10.37 10.34
N LYS A 699 35.91 -10.12 11.31
CA LYS A 699 35.48 -9.69 12.65
C LYS A 699 34.94 -8.25 12.58
N PRO A 700 33.97 -7.91 13.44
CA PRO A 700 33.52 -6.53 13.61
C PRO A 700 34.69 -5.59 13.97
N GLU A 701 34.84 -4.48 13.27
CA GLU A 701 35.91 -3.49 13.51
C GLU A 701 35.38 -2.08 13.79
N ARG A 702 34.39 -1.62 13.03
CA ARG A 702 33.89 -0.25 13.13
C ARG A 702 32.41 -0.12 12.83
N ILE A 703 31.86 1.02 13.22
CA ILE A 703 30.53 1.46 12.83
C ILE A 703 30.63 2.23 11.50
N LYS A 704 29.70 1.98 10.59
CA LYS A 704 29.46 2.78 9.38
C LYS A 704 28.14 3.51 9.56
N LEU A 705 28.11 4.81 9.26
CA LEU A 705 26.90 5.65 9.23
C LEU A 705 26.57 6.01 7.79
N GLU A 706 25.29 6.06 7.47
CA GLU A 706 24.76 6.48 6.17
C GLU A 706 23.49 7.29 6.37
N ALA A 707 23.44 8.51 5.81
CA ALA A 707 22.27 9.36 5.88
C ALA A 707 21.36 9.13 4.66
N ILE A 708 20.07 8.98 4.91
CA ILE A 708 19.01 8.96 3.91
C ILE A 708 18.16 10.20 4.21
N GLU A 709 18.16 11.16 3.30
CA GLU A 709 17.60 12.47 3.51
C GLU A 709 16.70 12.92 2.36
N ASN A 710 16.01 14.01 2.58
CA ASN A 710 15.20 14.69 1.57
C ASN A 710 16.05 14.98 0.32
N PRO A 711 15.65 14.54 -0.89
CA PRO A 711 16.38 14.85 -2.13
C PRO A 711 16.59 16.36 -2.39
N ASP A 712 15.73 17.21 -1.83
CA ASP A 712 15.88 18.69 -1.87
C ASP A 712 16.72 19.24 -0.68
N GLY A 713 17.40 18.37 0.06
CA GLY A 713 18.19 18.65 1.26
C GLY A 713 17.34 18.77 2.53
N TRP A 714 17.92 18.44 3.69
CA TRP A 714 17.24 18.44 4.98
C TRP A 714 16.82 19.86 5.40
N LYS A 715 15.51 20.11 5.56
CA LYS A 715 14.91 21.43 5.79
C LYS A 715 14.75 21.72 7.28
N ALA A 716 15.13 22.92 7.70
CA ALA A 716 14.95 23.42 9.07
C ALA A 716 13.53 23.99 9.27
N ASP A 717 12.50 23.21 9.00
CA ASP A 717 11.09 23.61 9.14
C ASP A 717 10.43 23.13 10.44
N GLY A 718 11.11 22.21 11.17
CA GLY A 718 10.60 21.62 12.41
C GLY A 718 9.74 20.36 12.18
N ALA A 719 9.60 19.90 10.94
CA ALA A 719 8.85 18.70 10.56
C ALA A 719 9.66 17.75 9.67
N ASP A 720 10.61 18.28 8.87
CA ASP A 720 11.45 17.44 8.02
C ASP A 720 12.38 16.55 8.83
N MET A 721 12.63 15.36 8.30
CA MET A 721 13.37 14.30 8.99
C MET A 721 14.58 13.85 8.20
N LEU A 722 15.43 13.11 8.90
CA LEU A 722 16.56 12.37 8.34
C LEU A 722 16.54 10.96 8.92
N LEU A 723 16.69 9.96 8.06
CA LEU A 723 16.84 8.56 8.44
C LEU A 723 18.32 8.21 8.43
N LEU A 724 18.90 7.91 9.60
CA LEU A 724 20.30 7.54 9.74
C LEU A 724 20.43 6.03 9.89
N GLN A 725 21.00 5.37 8.88
CA GLN A 725 21.37 3.96 8.95
C GLN A 725 22.73 3.80 9.61
N PHE A 726 22.86 2.81 10.44
CA PHE A 726 24.12 2.42 11.04
C PHE A 726 24.33 0.91 10.93
N GLU A 727 25.56 0.54 10.62
CA GLU A 727 25.98 -0.84 10.41
C GLU A 727 27.29 -1.11 11.17
N VAL A 728 27.45 -2.34 11.67
CA VAL A 728 28.76 -2.83 12.05
C VAL A 728 29.39 -3.53 10.88
N VAL A 729 30.60 -3.12 10.55
CA VAL A 729 31.36 -3.64 9.39
C VAL A 729 32.72 -4.18 9.81
N ASP A 730 33.23 -5.12 9.00
CA ASP A 730 34.57 -5.65 9.11
C ASP A 730 35.64 -4.69 8.53
N GLY A 731 36.90 -5.12 8.52
CA GLY A 731 38.03 -4.35 8.00
C GLY A 731 37.91 -3.97 6.51
N GLU A 732 37.16 -4.74 5.74
CA GLU A 732 36.88 -4.50 4.33
C GLU A 732 35.62 -3.67 4.10
N GLY A 733 34.90 -3.30 5.17
CA GLY A 733 33.68 -2.50 5.10
C GLY A 733 32.43 -3.30 4.79
N ARG A 734 32.44 -4.62 4.90
CA ARG A 734 31.30 -5.51 4.71
C ARG A 734 30.52 -5.63 6.00
N ARG A 735 29.19 -5.59 5.90
CA ARG A 735 28.29 -5.72 7.06
C ARG A 735 28.46 -7.08 7.76
N CYS A 736 28.65 -7.05 9.04
CA CYS A 736 28.74 -8.23 9.90
C CYS A 736 27.32 -8.74 10.25
N PRO A 737 26.81 -9.80 9.61
CA PRO A 737 25.40 -10.19 9.69
C PRO A 737 24.97 -10.71 11.07
N LEU A 738 25.91 -11.07 11.93
CA LEU A 738 25.66 -11.61 13.28
C LEU A 738 25.83 -10.56 14.38
N ALA A 739 26.20 -9.32 14.06
CA ALA A 739 26.34 -8.26 15.04
C ALA A 739 24.97 -7.82 15.58
N ASN A 740 24.83 -7.88 16.89
CA ASN A 740 23.64 -7.48 17.67
C ASN A 740 24.03 -6.52 18.81
N ASP A 741 25.08 -5.74 18.61
CA ASP A 741 25.67 -4.88 19.60
C ASP A 741 24.75 -3.70 19.94
N LEU A 742 24.82 -3.24 21.20
CA LEU A 742 24.15 -2.03 21.67
C LEU A 742 24.95 -0.80 21.24
N VAL A 743 24.37 0.03 20.38
CA VAL A 743 24.94 1.29 19.93
C VAL A 743 24.45 2.43 20.79
N ARG A 744 25.38 3.30 21.22
CA ARG A 744 25.10 4.53 21.96
C ARG A 744 25.30 5.74 21.07
N PHE A 745 24.34 6.68 21.11
CA PHE A 745 24.33 7.87 20.27
C PHE A 745 24.46 9.15 21.08
N GLN A 746 25.18 10.11 20.52
CA GLN A 746 25.17 11.51 20.94
C GLN A 746 24.73 12.38 19.78
N LEU A 747 23.89 13.36 20.06
CA LEU A 747 23.37 14.31 19.08
C LEU A 747 23.65 15.73 19.56
N GLU A 748 24.29 16.52 18.70
CA GLU A 748 24.56 17.93 18.89
C GLU A 748 23.99 18.74 17.72
N GLY A 749 23.54 19.97 17.98
CA GLY A 749 22.99 20.84 16.94
C GLY A 749 21.45 20.89 16.89
N PRO A 750 20.88 21.59 15.89
CA PRO A 750 19.46 21.90 15.83
C PRO A 750 18.62 20.76 15.27
N ALA A 751 18.60 19.62 15.94
CA ALA A 751 17.76 18.46 15.63
C ALA A 751 17.19 17.80 16.89
N GLU A 752 16.04 17.16 16.73
CA GLU A 752 15.35 16.37 17.75
C GLU A 752 15.62 14.87 17.49
N TRP A 753 16.02 14.13 18.54
CA TRP A 753 16.19 12.70 18.47
C TRP A 753 14.83 11.99 18.50
N ARG A 754 14.54 11.18 17.48
CA ARG A 754 13.32 10.35 17.43
C ARG A 754 13.62 8.87 17.62
N GLY A 755 14.90 8.45 17.51
CA GLY A 755 15.36 7.08 17.72
C GLY A 755 14.87 6.10 16.68
N GLY A 756 14.89 4.84 17.02
CA GLY A 756 14.48 3.71 16.18
C GLY A 756 13.73 2.67 16.98
N ILE A 757 13.76 1.42 16.51
CA ILE A 757 13.11 0.28 17.15
C ILE A 757 14.05 -0.93 17.19
N ALA A 758 14.00 -1.69 18.27
CA ALA A 758 14.57 -3.02 18.41
C ALA A 758 13.80 -3.80 19.47
N GLN A 759 13.97 -5.10 19.53
CA GLN A 759 13.34 -5.92 20.56
C GLN A 759 13.92 -5.64 21.95
N GLY A 760 13.05 -5.44 22.94
CA GLY A 760 13.39 -5.17 24.32
C GLY A 760 12.37 -4.28 25.01
N GLU A 761 12.72 -3.74 26.19
CA GLU A 761 11.83 -2.91 26.99
C GLU A 761 11.42 -1.65 26.23
N GLY A 762 10.09 -1.42 26.13
CA GLY A 762 9.53 -0.27 25.38
C GLY A 762 9.98 -0.20 23.93
N ASN A 763 10.44 -1.29 23.35
CA ASN A 763 11.00 -1.39 22.00
C ASN A 763 12.14 -0.38 21.73
N TYR A 764 12.79 0.11 22.76
CA TYR A 764 13.83 1.17 22.70
C TYR A 764 13.35 2.48 22.10
N ILE A 765 12.06 2.73 22.06
CA ILE A 765 11.49 3.96 21.46
C ILE A 765 12.05 5.20 22.16
N LEU A 766 12.54 6.16 21.36
CA LEU A 766 13.22 7.39 21.77
C LEU A 766 14.55 7.19 22.52
N SER A 767 14.99 5.94 22.74
CA SER A 767 16.26 5.70 23.40
C SER A 767 17.44 6.16 22.54
N LYS A 768 18.47 6.69 23.18
CA LYS A 768 19.79 6.93 22.57
C LYS A 768 20.71 5.71 22.65
N GLU A 769 20.25 4.63 23.22
CA GLU A 769 20.88 3.32 23.19
C GLU A 769 19.97 2.37 22.43
N LEU A 770 20.42 1.85 21.28
CA LEU A 770 19.63 1.00 20.40
C LEU A 770 20.45 -0.21 19.95
N PRO A 771 19.98 -1.46 20.15
CA PRO A 771 20.64 -2.63 19.60
C PRO A 771 20.58 -2.65 18.08
N MET A 772 21.64 -3.15 17.46
CA MET A 772 21.54 -3.64 16.10
C MET A 772 20.79 -4.97 16.06
N GLU A 773 20.25 -5.27 14.89
CA GLU A 773 19.70 -6.57 14.56
C GLU A 773 20.24 -6.98 13.19
N CYS A 774 20.93 -8.13 13.15
CA CYS A 774 21.59 -8.60 11.93
C CYS A 774 22.59 -7.59 11.34
N GLY A 775 23.31 -6.89 12.18
CA GLY A 775 24.41 -5.98 11.82
C GLY A 775 23.98 -4.60 11.33
N VAL A 776 22.68 -4.27 11.34
CA VAL A 776 22.14 -2.99 10.86
C VAL A 776 20.95 -2.54 11.71
N ASN A 777 20.80 -1.23 11.87
CA ASN A 777 19.54 -0.64 12.31
C ASN A 777 19.46 0.83 11.81
N ARG A 778 18.35 1.52 12.12
CA ARG A 778 18.09 2.90 11.69
C ARG A 778 17.51 3.73 12.82
N VAL A 779 17.79 5.03 12.79
CA VAL A 779 17.19 6.01 13.68
C VAL A 779 16.68 7.21 12.88
N LEU A 780 15.64 7.85 13.39
CA LEU A 780 15.08 9.07 12.85
C LEU A 780 15.56 10.29 13.64
N LEU A 781 15.92 11.34 12.94
CA LEU A 781 16.17 12.66 13.46
C LEU A 781 15.17 13.63 12.83
N ARG A 782 14.58 14.55 13.62
CA ARG A 782 13.71 15.60 13.12
C ARG A 782 14.43 16.93 13.20
N SER A 783 14.36 17.76 12.17
CA SER A 783 14.91 19.13 12.22
C SER A 783 14.20 20.00 13.25
N LEU A 784 14.91 20.99 13.77
CA LEU A 784 14.30 22.11 14.49
C LEU A 784 14.09 23.28 13.51
N PRO A 785 13.20 24.25 13.82
CA PRO A 785 12.98 25.43 12.96
C PRO A 785 14.13 26.45 13.07
N LYS A 786 15.36 25.95 13.05
CA LYS A 786 16.62 26.72 13.07
C LYS A 786 17.65 25.94 12.27
N ALA A 787 18.11 26.54 11.18
CA ALA A 787 19.15 25.94 10.36
C ALA A 787 20.51 25.91 11.07
N GLY A 788 21.33 24.91 10.74
CA GLY A 788 22.67 24.77 11.26
C GLY A 788 23.25 23.37 11.10
N LYS A 789 24.46 23.20 11.59
CA LYS A 789 25.15 21.93 11.61
C LYS A 789 24.63 21.00 12.70
N VAL A 790 24.46 19.74 12.34
CA VAL A 790 24.05 18.66 13.24
C VAL A 790 25.17 17.61 13.24
N ARG A 791 25.61 17.17 14.41
CA ARG A 791 26.61 16.14 14.57
C ARG A 791 26.02 14.95 15.29
N VAL A 792 26.21 13.76 14.72
CA VAL A 792 25.83 12.49 15.34
C VAL A 792 27.07 11.66 15.57
N THR A 793 27.28 11.18 16.81
CA THR A 793 28.34 10.25 17.16
C THR A 793 27.72 8.94 17.59
N ALA A 794 28.18 7.82 17.03
CA ALA A 794 27.76 6.46 17.36
C ALA A 794 28.94 5.68 17.93
N THR A 795 28.71 4.97 19.06
CA THR A 795 29.75 4.19 19.74
C THR A 795 29.25 2.80 20.11
N VAL A 796 30.13 1.81 19.96
CA VAL A 796 29.96 0.43 20.44
C VAL A 796 31.20 0.05 21.22
N GLN A 797 31.05 -0.68 22.30
CA GLN A 797 32.18 -1.12 23.12
C GLN A 797 33.12 -2.03 22.31
N GLY A 798 34.37 -1.64 22.18
CA GLY A 798 35.41 -2.41 21.50
C GLY A 798 35.48 -2.20 19.99
N LEU A 799 34.66 -1.35 19.41
CA LEU A 799 34.69 -0.97 17.99
C LEU A 799 35.15 0.49 17.83
N GLN A 800 35.64 0.82 16.63
CA GLN A 800 35.93 2.21 16.29
C GLN A 800 34.62 2.99 16.18
N PRO A 801 34.51 4.16 16.88
CA PRO A 801 33.33 5.01 16.81
C PRO A 801 33.18 5.63 15.42
N ALA A 802 31.96 6.03 15.09
CA ALA A 802 31.66 6.79 13.87
C ALA A 802 31.05 8.15 14.22
N GLU A 803 31.40 9.16 13.44
CA GLU A 803 30.85 10.51 13.55
C GLU A 803 30.40 10.95 12.16
N MET A 804 29.27 11.68 12.12
CA MET A 804 28.71 12.26 10.92
C MET A 804 28.30 13.70 11.15
N GLU A 805 28.78 14.62 10.31
CA GLU A 805 28.27 15.98 10.25
C GLU A 805 27.24 16.11 9.14
N LEU A 806 26.11 16.74 9.47
CA LEU A 806 24.94 16.99 8.63
C LEU A 806 24.61 18.47 8.69
N GLU A 807 23.83 18.98 7.77
CA GLU A 807 23.43 20.38 7.76
C GLU A 807 21.96 20.52 7.37
N THR A 808 21.22 21.36 8.12
CA THR A 808 19.84 21.71 7.79
C THR A 808 19.80 23.05 7.07
N SER A 809 19.01 23.14 5.98
CA SER A 809 18.83 24.37 5.20
C SER A 809 17.62 25.19 5.73
N PRO A 810 17.72 26.54 5.74
CA PRO A 810 16.68 27.38 6.32
C PRO A 810 15.39 27.34 5.49
N VAL A 811 14.25 27.44 6.19
CA VAL A 811 12.93 27.66 5.61
C VAL A 811 12.39 28.97 6.15
N GLU A 812 11.97 29.86 5.25
CA GLU A 812 11.45 31.16 5.62
C GLU A 812 10.01 31.05 6.13
N VAL A 813 9.76 31.61 7.31
CA VAL A 813 8.42 31.73 7.90
C VAL A 813 8.19 33.19 8.28
N VAL A 814 7.23 33.84 7.62
CA VAL A 814 6.90 35.26 7.85
C VAL A 814 5.50 35.37 8.44
N ASN A 815 5.38 35.89 9.63
CA ASN A 815 4.10 36.10 10.33
C ASN A 815 3.27 34.80 10.43
N GLY A 816 3.91 33.64 10.64
CA GLY A 816 3.26 32.34 10.76
C GLY A 816 2.93 31.65 9.42
N LEU A 817 3.35 32.21 8.29
CA LEU A 817 3.12 31.67 6.94
C LEU A 817 4.45 31.38 6.26
N SER A 818 4.50 30.34 5.45
CA SER A 818 5.62 30.02 4.59
C SER A 818 5.15 29.76 3.16
N THR A 819 5.97 30.12 2.18
CA THR A 819 5.75 29.78 0.78
C THR A 819 6.42 28.46 0.39
N TYR A 820 7.21 27.87 1.29
CA TYR A 820 7.78 26.54 1.09
C TYR A 820 6.69 25.47 1.28
N ILE A 821 6.39 24.74 0.22
CA ILE A 821 5.43 23.64 0.25
C ILE A 821 6.22 22.31 0.26
N PRO A 822 6.18 21.53 1.36
CA PRO A 822 6.84 20.24 1.42
C PRO A 822 6.35 19.29 0.32
N GLY A 823 7.27 18.67 -0.40
CA GLY A 823 6.96 17.70 -1.44
C GLY A 823 6.75 18.27 -2.85
N ASP A 824 6.56 19.57 -3.04
CA ASP A 824 6.33 20.17 -4.36
C ASP A 824 7.46 19.90 -5.35
N ARG A 825 8.70 19.79 -4.86
CA ARG A 825 9.89 19.56 -5.68
C ARG A 825 10.28 18.10 -5.84
N LEU A 826 9.48 17.18 -5.29
CA LEU A 826 9.72 15.75 -5.46
C LEU A 826 9.30 15.29 -6.84
N ASP A 827 10.24 14.76 -7.59
CA ASP A 827 10.00 14.28 -8.96
C ASP A 827 9.38 12.88 -9.00
N GLY A 828 8.64 12.61 -10.06
CA GLY A 828 8.19 11.26 -10.37
C GLY A 828 9.35 10.34 -10.73
N ARG A 829 9.35 9.12 -10.20
CA ARG A 829 10.35 8.08 -10.50
C ARG A 829 9.96 7.35 -11.78
N LEU A 830 10.94 7.06 -12.63
CA LEU A 830 10.77 6.39 -13.92
C LEU A 830 11.54 5.08 -14.00
N THR A 831 11.61 4.36 -12.91
CA THR A 831 12.55 3.23 -12.71
C THR A 831 12.29 2.04 -13.64
N ARG A 832 11.04 1.79 -14.03
CA ARG A 832 10.66 0.67 -14.90
C ARG A 832 10.40 1.08 -16.36
N GLY A 833 10.42 2.36 -16.67
CA GLY A 833 10.08 2.87 -18.00
C GLY A 833 8.59 2.78 -18.35
N GLU A 834 8.25 3.13 -19.58
CA GLU A 834 6.86 3.07 -20.09
C GLU A 834 6.34 1.65 -20.15
N THR A 835 5.01 1.53 -20.18
CA THR A 835 4.34 0.23 -20.35
C THR A 835 4.81 -0.45 -21.65
N PRO A 836 5.41 -1.64 -21.58
CA PRO A 836 5.78 -2.38 -22.79
C PRO A 836 4.56 -2.73 -23.65
N LEU A 837 4.70 -2.65 -24.96
CA LEU A 837 3.65 -3.02 -25.91
C LEU A 837 3.59 -4.55 -26.17
N THR A 838 4.45 -5.33 -25.56
CA THR A 838 4.47 -6.79 -25.67
C THR A 838 3.51 -7.44 -24.67
N PRO A 839 2.99 -8.64 -24.98
CA PRO A 839 2.22 -9.41 -23.99
C PRO A 839 3.01 -9.67 -22.71
N SER A 840 2.32 -9.71 -21.57
CA SER A 840 2.94 -9.90 -20.24
C SER A 840 2.98 -11.37 -19.80
N TYR A 841 2.35 -12.25 -20.55
CA TYR A 841 2.32 -13.69 -20.31
C TYR A 841 2.21 -14.45 -21.63
N LYS A 842 2.44 -15.76 -21.55
CA LYS A 842 2.20 -16.71 -22.63
C LYS A 842 1.08 -17.63 -22.19
N ASP A 843 0.17 -17.94 -23.11
CA ASP A 843 -0.81 -18.98 -22.87
C ASP A 843 -0.09 -20.34 -22.87
N THR A 844 -0.29 -21.08 -21.79
CA THR A 844 0.31 -22.41 -21.60
C THR A 844 -0.74 -23.49 -21.69
N LYS A 845 -2.00 -23.16 -21.42
CA LYS A 845 -3.14 -24.07 -21.40
C LYS A 845 -4.35 -23.47 -22.11
N VAL A 846 -5.20 -24.33 -22.64
CA VAL A 846 -6.49 -23.98 -23.20
C VAL A 846 -7.57 -24.72 -22.45
N ASP A 847 -8.62 -24.03 -22.09
CA ASP A 847 -9.79 -24.67 -21.47
C ASP A 847 -10.59 -25.44 -22.49
N VAL A 848 -11.14 -26.58 -22.06
CA VAL A 848 -12.10 -27.39 -22.79
C VAL A 848 -13.47 -27.13 -22.18
N GLY A 849 -14.36 -26.55 -22.97
CA GLY A 849 -15.68 -26.13 -22.50
C GLY A 849 -16.56 -27.31 -22.08
N ILE A 850 -17.45 -27.07 -21.13
CA ILE A 850 -18.44 -28.05 -20.66
C ILE A 850 -19.80 -27.70 -21.27
N MET A 851 -20.38 -28.63 -22.02
CA MET A 851 -21.68 -28.49 -22.65
C MET A 851 -22.83 -28.84 -21.70
N SER A 852 -22.67 -29.93 -20.95
CA SER A 852 -23.66 -30.40 -19.99
C SER A 852 -23.01 -31.33 -18.97
N ALA A 853 -23.72 -31.65 -17.89
CA ALA A 853 -23.29 -32.64 -16.93
C ALA A 853 -24.45 -33.57 -16.51
N THR A 854 -24.12 -34.82 -16.20
CA THR A 854 -25.01 -35.81 -15.57
C THR A 854 -24.37 -36.27 -14.27
N ALA A 855 -25.18 -36.71 -13.30
CA ALA A 855 -24.65 -37.09 -12.00
C ALA A 855 -25.48 -38.23 -11.37
N GLY A 856 -24.87 -38.93 -10.43
CA GLY A 856 -25.51 -40.04 -9.71
C GLY A 856 -26.67 -39.63 -8.80
N ALA A 857 -26.65 -38.35 -8.34
CA ALA A 857 -27.74 -37.71 -7.61
C ALA A 857 -27.70 -36.22 -7.85
N ASN A 858 -28.80 -35.49 -7.64
CA ASN A 858 -28.93 -34.04 -7.78
C ASN A 858 -28.41 -33.54 -9.15
N ALA A 859 -28.76 -34.24 -10.22
CA ALA A 859 -28.25 -33.95 -11.55
C ALA A 859 -28.67 -32.56 -12.08
N ASP A 860 -29.79 -32.02 -11.60
CA ASP A 860 -30.29 -30.69 -11.90
C ASP A 860 -29.39 -29.58 -11.32
N MET A 861 -28.60 -29.89 -10.31
CA MET A 861 -27.61 -29.00 -9.70
C MET A 861 -26.19 -29.16 -10.27
N ALA A 862 -25.98 -30.10 -11.22
CA ALA A 862 -24.62 -30.34 -11.72
C ALA A 862 -23.98 -29.14 -12.40
N CYS A 863 -24.78 -28.25 -12.98
CA CYS A 863 -24.32 -26.99 -13.58
C CYS A 863 -23.66 -26.05 -12.57
N ASN A 864 -23.98 -26.15 -11.29
CA ASN A 864 -23.35 -25.34 -10.23
C ASN A 864 -21.85 -25.66 -10.04
N SER A 865 -21.33 -26.70 -10.63
CA SER A 865 -19.91 -27.04 -10.56
C SER A 865 -19.05 -26.45 -11.70
N TYR A 866 -19.67 -25.62 -12.59
CA TYR A 866 -18.96 -24.95 -13.70
C TYR A 866 -19.65 -23.64 -14.12
N ASP A 867 -20.26 -22.92 -13.18
CA ASP A 867 -21.06 -21.70 -13.43
C ASP A 867 -20.29 -20.39 -13.18
N ASP A 868 -19.01 -20.47 -12.87
CA ASP A 868 -18.15 -19.36 -12.45
C ASP A 868 -18.67 -18.64 -11.19
N ASN A 869 -19.28 -19.41 -10.27
CA ASN A 869 -19.73 -18.92 -8.97
C ASN A 869 -19.23 -19.82 -7.85
N GLU A 870 -18.16 -19.45 -7.19
CA GLU A 870 -17.53 -20.24 -6.14
C GLU A 870 -18.37 -20.35 -4.84
N LEU A 871 -19.56 -19.77 -4.79
CA LEU A 871 -20.52 -19.93 -3.70
C LEU A 871 -21.59 -20.98 -4.00
N SER A 872 -21.67 -21.47 -5.22
CA SER A 872 -22.52 -22.60 -5.61
C SER A 872 -21.74 -23.92 -5.61
N GLU A 873 -22.45 -25.04 -5.61
CA GLU A 873 -21.82 -26.37 -5.68
C GLU A 873 -22.77 -27.43 -6.24
N TRP A 874 -22.21 -28.45 -6.82
CA TRP A 874 -22.86 -29.73 -6.93
C TRP A 874 -22.43 -30.65 -5.80
N ARG A 875 -23.36 -31.46 -5.27
CA ARG A 875 -23.10 -32.55 -4.31
C ARG A 875 -24.02 -33.73 -4.53
N ASN A 876 -23.50 -34.95 -4.28
CA ASN A 876 -24.34 -36.14 -4.27
C ASN A 876 -25.21 -36.21 -3.00
N ASP A 877 -26.00 -37.26 -2.85
CA ASP A 877 -26.92 -37.50 -1.72
C ASP A 877 -26.28 -38.18 -0.49
N GLY A 878 -24.94 -38.23 -0.43
CA GLY A 878 -24.19 -38.87 0.66
C GLY A 878 -24.01 -40.37 0.57
N ARG A 879 -24.33 -40.98 -0.56
CA ARG A 879 -24.11 -42.38 -0.81
C ARG A 879 -22.98 -42.58 -1.83
N MET A 880 -22.10 -43.55 -1.58
CA MET A 880 -20.95 -43.82 -2.42
C MET A 880 -21.33 -44.18 -3.89
N GLN A 881 -22.47 -44.86 -4.07
CA GLN A 881 -22.95 -45.29 -5.39
C GLN A 881 -23.38 -44.10 -6.27
N THR A 882 -23.74 -43.00 -5.67
CA THR A 882 -24.20 -41.77 -6.36
C THR A 882 -23.14 -40.68 -6.39
N ALA A 883 -21.94 -40.94 -5.85
CA ALA A 883 -20.88 -39.95 -5.71
C ALA A 883 -20.04 -39.88 -7.00
N TRP A 884 -20.70 -39.55 -8.10
CA TRP A 884 -20.06 -39.34 -9.40
C TRP A 884 -20.78 -38.26 -10.20
N VAL A 885 -20.03 -37.62 -11.09
CA VAL A 885 -20.52 -36.65 -12.07
C VAL A 885 -19.76 -36.85 -13.39
N THR A 886 -20.48 -36.83 -14.49
CA THR A 886 -19.95 -36.94 -15.86
C THR A 886 -20.24 -35.63 -16.59
N TYR A 887 -19.19 -35.02 -17.11
CA TYR A 887 -19.21 -33.77 -17.88
C TYR A 887 -19.09 -34.12 -19.36
N LYS A 888 -20.03 -33.65 -20.18
CA LYS A 888 -19.95 -33.68 -21.64
C LYS A 888 -19.17 -32.46 -22.10
N LEU A 889 -18.08 -32.65 -22.78
CA LEU A 889 -17.24 -31.58 -23.30
C LEU A 889 -17.85 -30.98 -24.59
N ASP A 890 -17.47 -29.79 -24.92
CA ASP A 890 -17.89 -29.05 -26.13
C ASP A 890 -17.26 -29.66 -27.41
N ARG A 891 -16.15 -30.39 -27.26
CA ARG A 891 -15.39 -31.09 -28.29
C ARG A 891 -14.68 -32.31 -27.72
N ALA A 892 -14.33 -33.24 -28.59
CA ALA A 892 -13.39 -34.29 -28.19
C ALA A 892 -12.00 -33.64 -27.93
N ALA A 893 -11.44 -33.88 -26.75
CA ALA A 893 -10.23 -33.25 -26.28
C ALA A 893 -9.26 -34.24 -25.61
N ARG A 894 -7.99 -33.91 -25.54
CA ARG A 894 -6.96 -34.61 -24.78
C ARG A 894 -6.67 -33.85 -23.49
N VAL A 895 -7.63 -33.89 -22.58
CA VAL A 895 -7.45 -33.26 -21.27
C VAL A 895 -6.23 -33.82 -20.57
N ASP A 896 -5.31 -32.99 -20.17
CA ASP A 896 -4.09 -33.33 -19.41
C ASP A 896 -4.10 -32.79 -17.97
N GLU A 897 -5.02 -31.87 -17.67
CA GLU A 897 -5.21 -31.37 -16.31
C GLU A 897 -6.70 -31.18 -15.99
N VAL A 898 -7.07 -31.63 -14.80
CA VAL A 898 -8.37 -31.32 -14.18
C VAL A 898 -8.13 -30.43 -12.96
N CYS A 899 -8.65 -29.22 -13.02
CA CYS A 899 -8.55 -28.26 -11.90
C CYS A 899 -9.88 -28.27 -11.14
N LEU A 900 -9.83 -28.44 -9.83
CA LEU A 900 -11.01 -28.62 -8.99
C LEU A 900 -10.98 -27.68 -7.78
N LYS A 901 -12.11 -27.03 -7.50
CA LYS A 901 -12.40 -26.47 -6.17
C LYS A 901 -13.42 -27.35 -5.47
N LEU A 902 -13.02 -27.99 -4.39
CA LEU A 902 -13.82 -28.94 -3.63
C LEU A 902 -14.23 -28.36 -2.29
N ALA A 903 -15.43 -28.67 -1.80
CA ALA A 903 -15.85 -28.22 -0.49
C ALA A 903 -14.93 -28.74 0.62
N GLY A 904 -14.56 -27.87 1.53
CA GLY A 904 -13.57 -28.18 2.59
C GLY A 904 -12.15 -28.38 2.06
N TRP A 905 -11.82 -27.77 0.93
CA TRP A 905 -10.51 -27.82 0.27
C TRP A 905 -9.32 -27.61 1.19
N ARG A 906 -9.48 -26.88 2.28
CA ARG A 906 -8.45 -26.61 3.27
C ARG A 906 -8.24 -27.75 4.27
N THR A 907 -9.28 -28.50 4.60
CA THR A 907 -9.29 -29.49 5.69
C THR A 907 -9.57 -30.90 5.25
N ARG A 908 -9.93 -31.13 3.98
CA ARG A 908 -10.41 -32.40 3.48
C ARG A 908 -9.65 -32.88 2.25
N SER A 909 -9.28 -34.14 2.26
CA SER A 909 -8.77 -34.87 1.08
C SER A 909 -9.82 -35.85 0.57
N TYR A 910 -10.00 -35.90 -0.75
CA TYR A 910 -10.97 -36.71 -1.43
C TYR A 910 -10.25 -37.82 -2.22
N PRO A 911 -10.52 -39.12 -1.95
CA PRO A 911 -10.05 -40.20 -2.81
C PRO A 911 -10.90 -40.23 -4.06
N LEU A 912 -10.33 -39.83 -5.19
CA LEU A 912 -11.02 -39.70 -6.47
C LEU A 912 -10.45 -40.63 -7.52
N GLU A 913 -11.29 -40.98 -8.49
CA GLU A 913 -10.91 -41.49 -9.82
C GLU A 913 -11.49 -40.55 -10.87
N VAL A 914 -10.69 -40.33 -11.92
CA VAL A 914 -11.08 -39.54 -13.10
C VAL A 914 -11.00 -40.45 -14.32
N TYR A 915 -12.06 -40.46 -15.11
CA TYR A 915 -12.15 -41.24 -16.35
C TYR A 915 -12.35 -40.30 -17.54
N ALA A 916 -11.67 -40.61 -18.66
CA ALA A 916 -11.91 -40.03 -19.98
C ALA A 916 -12.61 -41.09 -20.85
N GLY A 917 -13.92 -40.91 -21.08
CA GLY A 917 -14.77 -42.01 -21.53
C GLY A 917 -14.72 -43.18 -20.55
N ASP A 918 -14.40 -44.37 -21.03
CA ASP A 918 -14.24 -45.56 -20.18
C ASP A 918 -12.81 -45.76 -19.63
N THR A 919 -11.88 -44.87 -19.94
CA THR A 919 -10.47 -45.03 -19.57
C THR A 919 -10.16 -44.32 -18.28
N LEU A 920 -9.64 -45.03 -17.26
CA LEU A 920 -9.11 -44.42 -16.04
C LEU A 920 -7.84 -43.62 -16.37
N VAL A 921 -7.90 -42.30 -16.13
CA VAL A 921 -6.81 -41.37 -16.44
C VAL A 921 -6.11 -40.81 -15.18
N TRP A 922 -6.77 -40.90 -14.03
CA TRP A 922 -6.18 -40.53 -12.75
C TRP A 922 -6.86 -41.24 -11.57
N SER A 923 -6.09 -41.64 -10.58
CA SER A 923 -6.58 -42.20 -9.32
C SER A 923 -5.66 -41.79 -8.16
N GLY A 924 -6.23 -41.24 -7.06
CA GLY A 924 -5.46 -40.82 -5.91
C GLY A 924 -6.31 -40.08 -4.87
N LYS A 925 -5.63 -39.47 -3.89
CA LYS A 925 -6.26 -38.55 -2.95
C LYS A 925 -5.87 -37.13 -3.31
N THR A 926 -6.84 -36.20 -3.24
CA THR A 926 -6.56 -34.80 -3.47
C THR A 926 -5.70 -34.21 -2.33
N GLU A 927 -4.85 -33.27 -2.67
CA GLU A 927 -4.15 -32.47 -1.68
C GLU A 927 -5.12 -31.46 -1.03
N ARG A 928 -4.76 -30.98 0.14
CA ARG A 928 -5.37 -29.78 0.72
C ARG A 928 -4.74 -28.55 0.06
N SER A 929 -5.50 -27.49 -0.12
CA SER A 929 -5.04 -26.32 -0.88
C SER A 929 -5.55 -25.00 -0.31
N LEU A 930 -5.19 -23.88 -0.91
CA LEU A 930 -5.78 -22.56 -0.66
C LEU A 930 -7.00 -22.26 -1.57
N GLY A 931 -7.55 -23.26 -2.22
CA GLY A 931 -8.74 -23.14 -3.07
C GLY A 931 -8.82 -24.20 -4.15
N TYR A 932 -7.80 -24.38 -4.94
CA TYR A 932 -7.80 -25.28 -6.10
C TYR A 932 -6.79 -26.42 -5.95
N VAL A 933 -7.18 -27.60 -6.45
CA VAL A 933 -6.31 -28.74 -6.61
C VAL A 933 -6.17 -29.06 -8.11
N HIS A 934 -4.96 -29.44 -8.51
CA HIS A 934 -4.60 -29.73 -9.89
C HIS A 934 -4.29 -31.23 -10.03
N LEU A 935 -5.09 -31.92 -10.84
CA LEU A 935 -4.89 -33.30 -11.13
C LEU A 935 -4.27 -33.43 -12.53
N ASN A 936 -2.99 -33.79 -12.60
CA ASN A 936 -2.32 -34.11 -13.86
C ASN A 936 -2.83 -35.48 -14.32
N VAL A 937 -3.66 -35.52 -15.35
CA VAL A 937 -4.31 -36.71 -15.85
C VAL A 937 -3.61 -37.20 -17.12
N LYS A 938 -3.71 -38.50 -17.40
CA LYS A 938 -3.18 -39.05 -18.63
C LYS A 938 -4.03 -38.55 -19.82
N PRO A 939 -3.46 -37.90 -20.83
CA PRO A 939 -4.23 -37.34 -21.93
C PRO A 939 -4.78 -38.45 -22.85
N VAL A 940 -6.08 -38.64 -22.81
CA VAL A 940 -6.83 -39.61 -23.67
C VAL A 940 -7.89 -38.80 -24.42
N LEU A 941 -8.02 -39.03 -25.73
CA LEU A 941 -9.03 -38.39 -26.54
C LEU A 941 -10.41 -38.84 -26.10
N ALA A 942 -11.20 -37.97 -25.55
CA ALA A 942 -12.57 -38.22 -25.11
C ALA A 942 -13.43 -36.93 -25.21
N ASP A 943 -14.73 -37.13 -25.28
CA ASP A 943 -15.71 -36.04 -25.25
C ASP A 943 -16.54 -36.03 -23.94
N GLU A 944 -16.17 -36.93 -23.01
CA GLU A 944 -16.74 -37.02 -21.68
C GLU A 944 -15.65 -37.27 -20.63
N ILE A 945 -15.76 -36.53 -19.48
CA ILE A 945 -14.92 -36.74 -18.31
C ILE A 945 -15.81 -37.07 -17.12
N THR A 946 -15.52 -38.19 -16.44
CA THR A 946 -16.24 -38.59 -15.23
C THR A 946 -15.34 -38.49 -14.01
N ILE A 947 -15.83 -37.86 -12.94
CA ILE A 947 -15.18 -37.75 -11.63
C ILE A 947 -15.98 -38.57 -10.63
N CYS A 948 -15.32 -39.51 -9.95
CA CYS A 948 -15.93 -40.39 -8.97
C CYS A 948 -15.21 -40.35 -7.62
N LEU A 949 -15.97 -40.35 -6.54
CA LEU A 949 -15.44 -40.62 -5.19
C LEU A 949 -15.29 -42.12 -5.01
N ARG A 950 -14.13 -42.61 -4.56
CA ARG A 950 -13.80 -44.04 -4.40
C ARG A 950 -13.45 -44.44 -2.98
N GLY A 951 -13.73 -43.62 -2.03
CA GLY A 951 -13.49 -43.89 -0.64
C GLY A 951 -14.06 -42.79 0.25
N VAL A 952 -13.94 -42.99 1.53
CA VAL A 952 -14.36 -41.95 2.49
C VAL A 952 -13.40 -40.75 2.42
N SER A 953 -13.92 -39.55 2.30
CA SER A 953 -13.08 -38.37 2.42
C SER A 953 -12.54 -38.23 3.85
N GLU A 954 -11.29 -37.88 3.97
CA GLU A 954 -10.59 -37.74 5.24
C GLU A 954 -10.56 -36.27 5.65
N GLU A 955 -10.95 -36.00 6.90
CA GLU A 955 -10.80 -34.68 7.51
C GLU A 955 -9.45 -34.63 8.22
N GLN A 956 -8.69 -33.59 8.00
CA GLN A 956 -7.35 -33.37 8.53
C GLN A 956 -7.25 -31.94 9.09
N ASP A 957 -6.15 -31.62 9.76
CA ASP A 957 -5.85 -30.25 10.17
C ASP A 957 -5.80 -29.33 8.96
N ALA A 958 -6.15 -28.07 9.14
CA ALA A 958 -6.17 -27.12 8.06
C ALA A 958 -4.81 -27.01 7.34
N PHE A 959 -4.85 -26.95 6.02
CA PHE A 959 -3.66 -26.70 5.21
C PHE A 959 -3.08 -25.31 5.50
N GLY A 960 -1.76 -25.29 5.64
CA GLY A 960 -1.05 -24.08 6.03
C GLY A 960 -1.30 -23.74 7.50
N GLN A 961 -0.25 -23.57 8.25
CA GLN A 961 -0.33 -23.22 9.67
C GLN A 961 -0.63 -21.72 9.87
N ILE A 962 -1.50 -21.16 9.08
CA ILE A 962 -1.99 -19.80 9.28
C ILE A 962 -2.89 -19.85 10.50
N VAL A 963 -2.46 -19.25 11.58
CA VAL A 963 -3.10 -19.37 12.91
C VAL A 963 -4.56 -18.92 12.89
N GLU A 964 -4.89 -17.87 12.17
CA GLU A 964 -6.26 -17.39 12.03
C GLU A 964 -7.14 -18.34 11.22
N VAL A 965 -6.54 -19.10 10.34
CA VAL A 965 -7.21 -20.06 9.48
C VAL A 965 -7.27 -21.45 10.13
N ALA A 966 -6.29 -21.80 10.97
CA ALA A 966 -6.27 -23.06 11.72
C ALA A 966 -7.39 -23.16 12.76
N ALA A 967 -8.01 -22.05 13.11
CA ALA A 967 -9.07 -22.04 14.11
C ALA A 967 -10.45 -22.18 13.48
N PRO A 968 -11.17 -23.32 13.67
CA PRO A 968 -12.51 -23.55 13.12
C PRO A 968 -13.58 -22.56 13.58
N SER A 969 -13.26 -21.70 14.53
CA SER A 969 -14.18 -20.77 15.19
C SER A 969 -13.78 -19.30 15.04
N ALA A 970 -12.74 -18.96 14.29
CA ALA A 970 -12.52 -17.57 13.90
C ALA A 970 -13.59 -17.21 12.88
N GLY A 971 -14.67 -16.66 13.37
CA GLY A 971 -15.96 -16.47 12.72
C GLY A 971 -15.88 -16.22 11.22
N GLY A 972 -16.53 -17.05 10.47
CA GLY A 972 -16.89 -16.78 9.10
C GLY A 972 -15.81 -16.90 8.04
N LEU A 973 -14.59 -17.26 8.34
CA LEU A 973 -13.50 -17.42 7.35
C LEU A 973 -13.54 -18.76 6.59
N ASP A 974 -14.51 -19.58 6.83
CA ASP A 974 -14.95 -20.66 5.91
C ASP A 974 -15.88 -20.02 4.86
N MET A 975 -15.36 -18.99 4.22
CA MET A 975 -16.12 -18.02 3.44
C MET A 975 -16.71 -18.57 2.16
N ALA A 976 -16.27 -19.69 1.71
CA ALA A 976 -16.97 -20.39 0.67
C ALA A 976 -18.33 -20.97 1.13
N GLY A 977 -18.85 -20.51 2.30
CA GLY A 977 -20.20 -20.86 2.80
C GLY A 977 -20.43 -22.34 3.05
N VAL A 978 -19.45 -23.14 2.71
CA VAL A 978 -19.54 -24.57 2.64
C VAL A 978 -18.71 -25.15 3.79
N LYS A 979 -19.27 -25.01 5.01
CA LYS A 979 -18.82 -25.85 6.10
C LYS A 979 -18.91 -27.29 5.60
N ALA A 980 -17.79 -27.95 5.44
CA ALA A 980 -17.78 -29.38 5.29
C ALA A 980 -18.48 -29.94 6.51
N GLY A 981 -19.79 -30.17 6.38
CA GLY A 981 -20.59 -30.65 7.49
C GLY A 981 -20.00 -31.98 7.91
N LYS A 982 -19.87 -32.25 9.19
CA LYS A 982 -19.44 -33.54 9.75
C LYS A 982 -20.27 -34.74 9.26
N LYS A 983 -21.22 -34.57 8.35
CA LYS A 983 -22.32 -35.45 8.13
C LYS A 983 -22.11 -36.60 7.18
N SER A 984 -21.30 -36.53 6.15
CA SER A 984 -21.05 -37.70 5.32
C SER A 984 -19.67 -37.69 4.71
N ARG A 985 -18.86 -38.68 5.10
CA ARG A 985 -17.56 -38.96 4.48
C ARG A 985 -17.68 -39.55 3.08
N GLN A 986 -18.91 -39.84 2.61
CA GLN A 986 -19.24 -40.37 1.29
C GLN A 986 -19.84 -39.30 0.36
N GLU A 987 -19.67 -38.07 0.69
CA GLU A 987 -20.15 -36.92 -0.06
C GLU A 987 -19.02 -36.37 -0.95
N LEU A 988 -19.28 -36.30 -2.25
CA LEU A 988 -18.47 -35.58 -3.22
C LEU A 988 -19.16 -34.23 -3.45
N ARG A 989 -18.41 -33.14 -3.25
CA ARG A 989 -18.93 -31.78 -3.36
C ARG A 989 -17.96 -30.98 -4.22
N ILE A 990 -18.39 -30.55 -5.39
CA ILE A 990 -17.60 -29.82 -6.37
C ILE A 990 -18.19 -28.40 -6.48
N MET A 991 -17.38 -27.39 -6.18
CA MET A 991 -17.74 -25.98 -6.35
C MET A 991 -17.43 -25.52 -7.76
N GLU A 992 -16.22 -25.88 -8.26
CA GLU A 992 -15.80 -25.55 -9.62
C GLU A 992 -14.91 -26.64 -10.20
N VAL A 993 -15.05 -26.87 -11.48
CA VAL A 993 -14.21 -27.77 -12.29
C VAL A 993 -13.81 -27.12 -13.60
N GLU A 994 -12.57 -27.29 -13.99
CA GLU A 994 -12.02 -26.86 -15.27
C GLU A 994 -11.25 -28.00 -15.89
N PHE A 995 -11.40 -28.19 -17.20
CA PHE A 995 -10.64 -29.16 -17.99
C PHE A 995 -9.69 -28.43 -18.92
N LYS A 996 -8.43 -28.81 -18.94
CA LYS A 996 -7.39 -28.11 -19.69
C LYS A 996 -6.56 -29.02 -20.57
N GLU A 997 -6.14 -28.49 -21.71
CA GLU A 997 -5.16 -29.06 -22.62
C GLU A 997 -3.90 -28.19 -22.70
N ASN A 998 -2.73 -28.81 -22.76
CA ASN A 998 -1.48 -28.10 -23.03
C ASN A 998 -1.41 -27.62 -24.48
N LEU A 999 -1.00 -26.35 -24.67
CA LEU A 999 -0.83 -25.76 -26.01
C LEU A 999 0.35 -26.36 -26.80
N TRP A 1000 1.24 -27.11 -26.15
CA TRP A 1000 2.52 -27.53 -26.70
C TRP A 1000 2.64 -29.07 -26.82
N GLN A 1001 1.55 -29.80 -27.11
CA GLN A 1001 1.62 -31.21 -27.41
C GLN A 1001 1.64 -31.46 -28.91
#